data_6ba42fd854a0cc6098761aaa8871175f
#
_entry.id   6ba42fd854a0cc6098761aaa8871175f
#
_cell.length_a   1.000
_cell.length_b   1.000
_cell.length_c   1.000
_cell.angle_alpha   90.00
_cell.angle_beta   90.00
_cell.angle_gamma   90.00
#
_symmetry.space_group_name_H-M   'P 1'
#
loop_
_entity.id
_entity.type
_entity.pdbx_description
1 polymer ?
#
loop_
_entity_poly.entity_id
_entity_poly.type
_entity_poly.pdbx_seq_one_letter_code
_entity_poly.pdbx_strand_id
1 'polypeptide(L)'
;MAEEKKNGSGPWVGAALPRKEEDRLLRGRGKFADDIKLREMLHLRFVRSPYAHARIVSVDTSAAEALPGVVCAITGKEIAAQTQPFIEIGPDQAQKIRDFPMAVGKVLYQGEPVAAVAAESPSLADDAAELVQVEYEPLEPVVEVEQALTDQSILHEEAGTNLVWNGVWEYGDIERAFKEAAYVVDIDRLHFHRFSSTPLENNVVIAEWNPKDDRIYYWCNNSFPSFAIQFLAAHLGIHIDKIRCQTFDIGGSFGIKITSYPQMAVCALASKKAGGRPIKWVETRSEHMVSSAHGNERTFRNTRVALDKNGVITAIDSRHIDDCGAYPRYEPLGCVIWSQVFCGVYRFKNARIDFWQAVTNKCPVGPNRGYSRMQHLWFLERLVDICAHEIGIAPDEMRLRNYIRPEEFPYTTPNGCVYDSGNYPKMLEVAKDLIGWDDWEKKQAEARQEGRMVGIGIGTTLDSGTNNFGQSQIINPYAPFSGNSQGANCKLDIYGEVVVAVGSCPQGQGHETTSAQVVADVLNIHPDLITVRTGFDTERNVHTGMSGTYASQFAVSGLSAVHGAAQKLKTEMKRLAAFTLETKEDDLEFGVGQQGPEIKAKSTGKSINYWGLANIVNVNSAVLPTELYDVTLNCRYVWRAPFKVPDTKTKYGSLTLTYASQLHIAIIEVDRETFVPKILDYVAVDDCGTVINPPIVEGQVYGATAHGIGAALMETCVYDAVGNMLTSTFSDYTPITSMNIPKIKYGHTTTPSPHSYSGAKGMGEGGAAPVHTISAALQDALFAQGIFIDDSFNNADSIFRSLNHHEGGQLAQLVKFEKRVQD
;
A
#
# COMPACT_ATOMS: atom_id res chain seq x y z
N MET A 1 21.02 2.52 -28.30
CA MET A 1 19.63 3.03 -28.29
C MET A 1 19.41 4.33 -27.48
N ALA A 2 20.16 4.63 -26.45
CA ALA A 2 20.02 5.90 -25.72
C ALA A 2 20.59 7.14 -26.44
N GLU A 3 21.56 6.98 -27.33
CA GLU A 3 22.15 8.12 -28.08
C GLU A 3 21.33 8.58 -29.30
N GLU A 4 20.58 7.69 -29.93
CA GLU A 4 19.74 8.07 -31.09
C GLU A 4 18.48 8.86 -30.71
N LYS A 5 18.01 8.80 -29.46
CA LYS A 5 16.81 9.52 -28.99
C LYS A 5 17.09 10.98 -28.57
N LYS A 6 18.31 11.46 -28.59
CA LYS A 6 18.66 12.86 -28.25
C LYS A 6 18.05 13.91 -29.20
N ASN A 7 17.54 13.50 -30.35
CA ASN A 7 16.98 14.40 -31.37
C ASN A 7 15.45 14.60 -31.27
N GLY A 8 14.82 14.33 -30.14
CA GLY A 8 13.44 14.81 -29.84
C GLY A 8 12.29 14.03 -30.46
N SER A 9 12.50 12.81 -30.99
CA SER A 9 11.42 11.97 -31.52
C SER A 9 11.08 10.80 -30.57
N GLY A 10 9.77 10.70 -30.13
CA GLY A 10 9.23 9.59 -29.33
C GLY A 10 9.16 8.25 -30.04
N PRO A 11 8.68 7.16 -29.40
CA PRO A 11 7.98 7.17 -28.12
C PRO A 11 8.91 7.20 -26.88
N TRP A 12 8.52 8.00 -25.90
CA TRP A 12 9.22 8.12 -24.61
C TRP A 12 8.70 7.11 -23.56
N VAL A 13 7.42 6.77 -23.64
CA VAL A 13 6.86 5.65 -22.89
C VAL A 13 7.56 4.35 -23.32
N GLY A 14 8.06 3.59 -22.35
CA GLY A 14 8.91 2.42 -22.59
C GLY A 14 10.41 2.71 -22.68
N ALA A 15 10.82 3.98 -22.72
CA ALA A 15 12.23 4.34 -22.71
C ALA A 15 12.84 4.26 -21.31
N ALA A 16 14.03 3.68 -21.21
CA ALA A 16 14.82 3.62 -19.98
C ALA A 16 15.47 4.98 -19.70
N LEU A 17 14.71 5.90 -19.12
CA LEU A 17 15.20 7.22 -18.75
C LEU A 17 15.63 7.25 -17.27
N PRO A 18 16.72 7.98 -16.94
CA PRO A 18 17.03 8.31 -15.55
C PRO A 18 15.88 9.08 -14.91
N ARG A 19 15.67 8.89 -13.61
CA ARG A 19 14.60 9.61 -12.90
C ARG A 19 14.94 11.10 -12.79
N LYS A 20 14.02 11.97 -13.24
CA LYS A 20 14.18 13.43 -13.17
C LYS A 20 14.38 13.94 -11.75
N GLU A 21 13.69 13.33 -10.80
CA GLU A 21 13.75 13.67 -9.38
C GLU A 21 15.08 13.30 -8.71
N GLU A 22 15.87 12.38 -9.28
CA GLU A 22 17.12 11.93 -8.67
C GLU A 22 18.18 13.03 -8.55
N ASP A 23 18.34 13.89 -9.56
CA ASP A 23 19.38 14.92 -9.51
C ASP A 23 19.21 15.82 -8.28
N ARG A 24 17.98 16.29 -8.00
CA ARG A 24 17.74 17.12 -6.81
C ARG A 24 17.83 16.36 -5.51
N LEU A 25 17.33 15.09 -5.46
CA LEU A 25 17.35 14.28 -4.26
C LEU A 25 18.78 13.86 -3.87
N LEU A 26 19.57 13.36 -4.82
CA LEU A 26 20.95 12.93 -4.60
C LEU A 26 21.89 14.08 -4.24
N ARG A 27 21.57 15.33 -4.67
CA ARG A 27 22.33 16.53 -4.31
C ARG A 27 21.85 17.19 -3.00
N GLY A 28 20.97 16.56 -2.23
CA GLY A 28 20.42 17.13 -1.00
C GLY A 28 19.49 18.32 -1.23
N ARG A 29 18.86 18.41 -2.40
CA ARG A 29 17.91 19.49 -2.75
C ARG A 29 16.45 19.01 -2.70
N GLY A 30 16.21 17.81 -2.16
CA GLY A 30 14.89 17.35 -1.78
C GLY A 30 14.30 18.28 -0.72
N LYS A 31 12.99 18.41 -0.69
CA LYS A 31 12.28 19.21 0.31
C LYS A 31 11.29 18.32 1.03
N PHE A 32 11.64 17.91 2.23
CA PHE A 32 10.84 17.06 3.11
C PHE A 32 10.05 17.91 4.11
N ALA A 33 9.03 17.33 4.73
CA ALA A 33 8.19 18.04 5.68
C ALA A 33 9.01 18.55 6.90
N ASP A 34 10.04 17.81 7.32
CA ASP A 34 10.93 18.24 8.41
C ASP A 34 11.83 19.43 8.07
N ASP A 35 12.10 19.70 6.79
CA ASP A 35 12.87 20.87 6.35
C ASP A 35 12.09 22.18 6.52
N ILE A 36 10.78 22.12 6.71
CA ILE A 36 9.94 23.30 6.85
C ILE A 36 10.18 23.96 8.19
N LYS A 37 10.49 25.27 8.15
CA LYS A 37 10.65 26.13 9.32
C LYS A 37 9.72 27.32 9.20
N LEU A 38 8.86 27.50 10.18
CA LEU A 38 7.92 28.60 10.28
C LEU A 38 8.32 29.53 11.45
N ARG A 39 7.90 30.77 11.37
CA ARG A 39 8.17 31.75 12.45
C ARG A 39 7.47 31.29 13.73
N GLU A 40 8.19 31.41 14.87
CA GLU A 40 7.67 31.08 16.19
C GLU A 40 7.17 29.64 16.36
N MET A 41 7.66 28.72 15.49
CA MET A 41 7.26 27.33 15.49
C MET A 41 7.67 26.65 16.80
N LEU A 42 6.74 25.86 17.34
CA LEU A 42 6.93 25.01 18.52
C LEU A 42 7.15 23.55 18.11
N HIS A 43 7.77 22.81 19.00
CA HIS A 43 8.02 21.38 18.85
C HIS A 43 7.16 20.60 19.83
N LEU A 44 6.49 19.54 19.35
CA LEU A 44 5.60 18.73 20.15
C LEU A 44 6.23 17.36 20.43
N ARG A 45 6.08 16.91 21.68
CA ARG A 45 6.36 15.54 22.12
C ARG A 45 5.17 14.91 22.78
N PHE A 46 4.94 13.64 22.47
CA PHE A 46 3.91 12.84 23.12
C PHE A 46 4.45 12.19 24.40
N VAL A 47 3.63 12.18 25.44
CA VAL A 47 3.78 11.32 26.61
C VAL A 47 3.00 10.04 26.33
N ARG A 48 3.69 8.90 26.37
CA ARG A 48 3.15 7.62 25.94
C ARG A 48 3.05 6.64 27.11
N SER A 49 2.01 5.79 27.05
CA SER A 49 1.80 4.74 28.05
C SER A 49 2.91 3.69 28.01
N PRO A 50 3.46 3.29 29.17
CA PRO A 50 4.29 2.11 29.29
C PRO A 50 3.46 0.81 29.35
N TYR A 51 2.15 0.90 29.57
CA TYR A 51 1.23 -0.23 29.73
C TYR A 51 0.45 -0.50 28.46
N ALA A 52 0.20 -1.77 28.18
CA ALA A 52 -0.70 -2.19 27.12
C ALA A 52 -2.17 -2.04 27.51
N HIS A 53 -2.51 -2.17 28.80
CA HIS A 53 -3.86 -2.00 29.33
C HIS A 53 -3.83 -1.44 30.73
N ALA A 54 -4.33 -0.24 30.95
CA ALA A 54 -4.41 0.38 32.26
C ALA A 54 -5.46 1.49 32.30
N ARG A 55 -6.08 1.72 33.44
CA ARG A 55 -6.84 2.95 33.71
C ARG A 55 -5.90 4.11 33.93
N ILE A 56 -6.25 5.29 33.41
CA ILE A 56 -5.58 6.55 33.70
C ILE A 56 -6.27 7.15 34.93
N VAL A 57 -5.60 7.12 36.08
CA VAL A 57 -6.12 7.68 37.34
C VAL A 57 -5.99 9.20 37.30
N SER A 58 -4.81 9.70 36.93
CA SER A 58 -4.54 11.12 36.81
C SER A 58 -3.46 11.42 35.76
N VAL A 59 -3.49 12.63 35.18
CA VAL A 59 -2.45 13.20 34.33
C VAL A 59 -2.13 14.59 34.86
N ASP A 60 -0.92 14.80 35.37
CA ASP A 60 -0.45 16.09 35.86
C ASP A 60 0.63 16.66 34.94
N THR A 61 0.31 17.77 34.26
CA THR A 61 1.20 18.47 33.34
C THR A 61 1.85 19.69 33.98
N SER A 62 1.56 20.02 35.25
CA SER A 62 1.93 21.27 35.91
C SER A 62 3.43 21.49 35.94
N ALA A 63 4.23 20.47 36.24
CA ALA A 63 5.68 20.55 36.27
C ALA A 63 6.27 20.83 34.87
N ALA A 64 5.72 20.21 33.81
CA ALA A 64 6.10 20.48 32.45
C ALA A 64 5.77 21.91 32.01
N GLU A 65 4.56 22.38 32.32
CA GLU A 65 4.10 23.74 31.98
C GLU A 65 4.84 24.84 32.72
N ALA A 66 5.44 24.52 33.87
CA ALA A 66 6.26 25.45 34.66
C ALA A 66 7.67 25.68 34.06
N LEU A 67 8.13 24.86 33.13
CA LEU A 67 9.42 25.04 32.49
C LEU A 67 9.43 26.26 31.55
N PRO A 68 10.42 27.18 31.69
CA PRO A 68 10.57 28.29 30.74
C PRO A 68 10.73 27.81 29.29
N GLY A 69 9.90 28.34 28.38
CA GLY A 69 9.89 27.97 26.98
C GLY A 69 8.94 26.81 26.63
N VAL A 70 8.31 26.18 27.60
CA VAL A 70 7.13 25.35 27.38
C VAL A 70 5.91 26.25 27.22
N VAL A 71 5.13 26.08 26.17
CA VAL A 71 4.03 26.97 25.82
C VAL A 71 2.68 26.37 26.20
N CYS A 72 2.51 25.08 26.01
CA CYS A 72 1.32 24.36 26.44
C CYS A 72 1.55 22.88 26.55
N ALA A 73 0.76 22.22 27.40
CA ALA A 73 0.51 20.80 27.37
C ALA A 73 -0.95 20.55 27.00
N ILE A 74 -1.28 19.37 26.44
CA ILE A 74 -2.64 18.97 26.09
C ILE A 74 -2.83 17.50 26.43
N THR A 75 -3.99 17.14 26.98
CA THR A 75 -4.31 15.77 27.42
C THR A 75 -5.43 15.16 26.58
N GLY A 76 -5.56 13.83 26.56
CA GLY A 76 -6.63 13.14 25.87
C GLY A 76 -8.01 13.59 26.35
N LYS A 77 -8.17 13.87 27.65
CA LYS A 77 -9.41 14.40 28.24
C LYS A 77 -9.79 15.79 27.69
N GLU A 78 -8.81 16.69 27.54
CA GLU A 78 -9.04 18.02 26.96
C GLU A 78 -9.45 17.92 25.47
N ILE A 79 -8.83 17.00 24.72
CA ILE A 79 -9.19 16.76 23.31
C ILE A 79 -10.61 16.23 23.23
N ALA A 80 -10.95 15.18 23.96
CA ALA A 80 -12.27 14.58 23.94
C ALA A 80 -13.40 15.54 24.36
N ALA A 81 -13.09 16.56 25.18
CA ALA A 81 -14.07 17.57 25.58
C ALA A 81 -14.43 18.56 24.45
N GLN A 82 -13.61 18.66 23.40
CA GLN A 82 -13.80 19.64 22.34
C GLN A 82 -13.88 19.04 20.92
N THR A 83 -13.80 17.70 20.80
CA THR A 83 -13.86 17.01 19.51
C THR A 83 -14.83 15.83 19.55
N GLN A 84 -15.07 15.24 18.38
CA GLN A 84 -15.79 13.99 18.23
C GLN A 84 -14.80 12.83 18.11
N PRO A 85 -15.17 11.60 18.49
CA PRO A 85 -14.37 10.43 18.10
C PRO A 85 -14.18 10.38 16.59
N PHE A 86 -13.12 9.74 16.12
CA PHE A 86 -12.97 9.48 14.68
C PHE A 86 -14.10 8.56 14.22
N ILE A 87 -14.77 8.97 13.14
CA ILE A 87 -15.73 8.15 12.42
C ILE A 87 -15.07 7.78 11.10
N GLU A 88 -14.58 6.57 11.05
CA GLU A 88 -13.87 6.06 9.88
C GLU A 88 -14.80 5.22 8.98
N ILE A 89 -14.21 4.39 8.12
CA ILE A 89 -14.96 3.54 7.17
C ILE A 89 -15.67 2.38 7.88
N GLY A 90 -15.49 2.24 9.18
CA GLY A 90 -15.91 1.09 9.96
C GLY A 90 -17.39 0.75 9.92
N PRO A 91 -17.74 -0.52 10.18
CA PRO A 91 -19.12 -0.96 10.37
C PRO A 91 -19.76 -0.34 11.62
N ASP A 92 -21.08 -0.49 11.77
CA ASP A 92 -21.83 0.07 12.92
C ASP A 92 -21.24 -0.31 14.27
N GLN A 93 -20.71 -1.52 14.41
CA GLN A 93 -20.06 -1.98 15.63
C GLN A 93 -18.76 -1.22 15.92
N ALA A 94 -17.94 -0.97 14.92
CA ALA A 94 -16.71 -0.17 15.05
C ALA A 94 -17.02 1.28 15.43
N GLN A 95 -18.16 1.83 15.05
CA GLN A 95 -18.59 3.19 15.41
C GLN A 95 -18.93 3.35 16.89
N LYS A 96 -19.16 2.25 17.62
CA LYS A 96 -19.33 2.28 19.08
C LYS A 96 -18.01 2.42 19.81
N ILE A 97 -16.89 2.11 19.16
CA ILE A 97 -15.55 2.30 19.68
C ILE A 97 -15.18 3.78 19.58
N ARG A 98 -14.89 4.39 20.73
CA ARG A 98 -14.58 5.82 20.81
C ARG A 98 -13.07 6.04 20.61
N ASP A 99 -12.63 6.12 19.35
CA ASP A 99 -11.23 6.38 19.00
C ASP A 99 -10.94 7.88 19.01
N PHE A 100 -10.08 8.31 19.93
CA PHE A 100 -9.55 9.67 20.02
C PHE A 100 -8.05 9.65 19.70
N PRO A 101 -7.45 10.79 19.31
CA PRO A 101 -6.02 10.82 18.96
C PRO A 101 -5.08 10.61 20.15
N MET A 102 -5.62 10.66 21.38
CA MET A 102 -4.92 10.32 22.63
C MET A 102 -5.90 9.62 23.58
N ALA A 103 -5.36 8.75 24.44
CA ALA A 103 -6.13 7.96 25.41
C ALA A 103 -7.01 8.79 26.33
N VAL A 104 -8.24 8.33 26.57
CA VAL A 104 -9.22 8.99 27.42
C VAL A 104 -9.68 8.00 28.50
N GLY A 105 -9.21 8.19 29.72
CA GLY A 105 -9.58 7.37 30.89
C GLY A 105 -8.95 5.97 30.95
N LYS A 106 -8.51 5.42 29.82
CA LYS A 106 -7.88 4.11 29.74
C LYS A 106 -6.91 4.06 28.56
N VAL A 107 -5.76 3.40 28.72
CA VAL A 107 -4.85 3.05 27.65
C VAL A 107 -5.08 1.62 27.22
N LEU A 108 -4.94 1.37 25.91
CA LEU A 108 -5.29 0.10 25.28
C LEU A 108 -4.14 -0.55 24.54
N TYR A 109 -3.00 0.10 24.41
CA TYR A 109 -1.77 -0.49 23.88
C TYR A 109 -0.54 0.23 24.41
N GLN A 110 0.58 -0.47 24.51
CA GLN A 110 1.87 0.13 24.87
C GLN A 110 2.28 1.17 23.81
N GLY A 111 2.64 2.37 24.22
CA GLY A 111 3.00 3.48 23.34
C GLY A 111 1.81 4.37 22.98
N GLU A 112 0.60 4.10 23.48
CA GLU A 112 -0.55 4.97 23.25
C GLU A 112 -0.31 6.37 23.81
N PRO A 113 -0.53 7.45 23.04
CA PRO A 113 -0.39 8.81 23.54
C PRO A 113 -1.41 9.12 24.64
N VAL A 114 -0.97 9.75 25.74
CA VAL A 114 -1.82 10.15 26.88
C VAL A 114 -1.88 11.67 27.02
N ALA A 115 -0.73 12.31 26.79
CA ALA A 115 -0.59 13.76 26.76
C ALA A 115 0.41 14.17 25.70
N ALA A 116 0.49 15.46 25.40
CA ALA A 116 1.51 16.03 24.55
C ALA A 116 1.94 17.39 25.09
N VAL A 117 3.23 17.73 24.93
CA VAL A 117 3.81 19.01 25.35
C VAL A 117 4.39 19.73 24.15
N ALA A 118 4.15 21.04 24.05
CA ALA A 118 4.69 21.90 23.00
C ALA A 118 5.65 22.96 23.60
N ALA A 119 6.88 22.98 23.10
CA ALA A 119 7.96 23.84 23.57
C ALA A 119 8.73 24.52 22.44
N GLU A 120 9.55 25.49 22.74
CA GLU A 120 10.30 26.31 21.78
C GLU A 120 11.47 25.57 21.10
N SER A 121 11.90 24.42 21.64
CA SER A 121 12.87 23.56 20.99
C SER A 121 12.53 22.09 21.15
N PRO A 122 13.07 21.20 20.27
CA PRO A 122 12.85 19.75 20.39
C PRO A 122 13.31 19.21 21.74
N SER A 123 14.54 19.54 22.18
CA SER A 123 15.10 19.05 23.44
C SER A 123 14.30 19.52 24.66
N LEU A 124 13.81 20.76 24.64
CA LEU A 124 12.96 21.26 25.74
C LEU A 124 11.60 20.52 25.75
N ALA A 125 11.07 20.16 24.58
CA ALA A 125 9.85 19.38 24.51
C ALA A 125 10.06 17.95 25.04
N ASP A 126 11.24 17.35 24.79
CA ASP A 126 11.64 16.04 25.33
C ASP A 126 11.74 16.13 26.87
N ASP A 127 12.54 17.08 27.41
CA ASP A 127 12.68 17.29 28.85
C ASP A 127 11.34 17.56 29.56
N ALA A 128 10.48 18.36 28.94
CA ALA A 128 9.16 18.68 29.47
C ALA A 128 8.21 17.45 29.46
N ALA A 129 8.26 16.62 28.44
CA ALA A 129 7.44 15.41 28.35
C ALA A 129 7.78 14.41 29.48
N GLU A 130 9.06 14.34 29.90
CA GLU A 130 9.50 13.49 31.01
C GLU A 130 8.99 13.99 32.39
N LEU A 131 8.61 15.26 32.51
CA LEU A 131 8.06 15.81 33.75
C LEU A 131 6.56 15.62 33.89
N VAL A 132 5.87 15.19 32.85
CA VAL A 132 4.44 14.88 32.95
C VAL A 132 4.26 13.61 33.75
N GLN A 133 3.51 13.70 34.84
CA GLN A 133 3.21 12.57 35.73
C GLN A 133 1.87 11.94 35.35
N VAL A 134 1.89 10.64 35.09
CA VAL A 134 0.68 9.87 34.81
C VAL A 134 0.58 8.73 35.80
N GLU A 135 -0.52 8.68 36.52
CA GLU A 135 -0.84 7.60 37.46
C GLU A 135 -1.72 6.57 36.75
N TYR A 136 -1.29 5.32 36.79
CA TYR A 136 -1.99 4.21 36.14
C TYR A 136 -2.43 3.14 37.13
N GLU A 137 -3.58 2.54 36.86
CA GLU A 137 -4.06 1.28 37.46
C GLU A 137 -4.01 0.19 36.40
N PRO A 138 -3.02 -0.73 36.43
CA PRO A 138 -2.89 -1.78 35.43
C PRO A 138 -4.12 -2.70 35.35
N LEU A 139 -4.48 -3.10 34.16
CA LEU A 139 -5.55 -4.04 33.83
C LEU A 139 -5.00 -5.25 33.09
N GLU A 140 -5.73 -6.36 33.12
CA GLU A 140 -5.39 -7.56 32.36
C GLU A 140 -5.51 -7.30 30.85
N PRO A 141 -4.46 -7.46 30.05
CA PRO A 141 -4.53 -7.26 28.60
C PRO A 141 -5.03 -8.52 27.87
N VAL A 142 -5.62 -8.31 26.71
CA VAL A 142 -5.96 -9.35 25.74
C VAL A 142 -5.06 -9.18 24.51
N VAL A 143 -4.10 -10.09 24.34
CA VAL A 143 -3.08 -10.04 23.30
C VAL A 143 -3.44 -10.94 22.12
N GLU A 144 -4.01 -12.12 22.40
CA GLU A 144 -4.37 -13.08 21.35
C GLU A 144 -5.76 -12.82 20.79
N VAL A 145 -5.87 -12.68 19.47
CA VAL A 145 -7.12 -12.33 18.79
C VAL A 145 -8.22 -13.38 18.99
N GLU A 146 -7.85 -14.66 19.09
CA GLU A 146 -8.82 -15.74 19.34
C GLU A 146 -9.36 -15.67 20.78
N GLN A 147 -8.53 -15.27 21.74
CA GLN A 147 -8.97 -14.98 23.10
C GLN A 147 -9.89 -13.75 23.14
N ALA A 148 -9.55 -12.70 22.37
CA ALA A 148 -10.38 -11.50 22.29
C ALA A 148 -11.81 -11.82 21.84
N LEU A 149 -12.00 -12.75 20.92
CA LEU A 149 -13.29 -13.20 20.42
C LEU A 149 -14.13 -13.99 21.43
N THR A 150 -13.58 -14.37 22.60
CA THR A 150 -14.36 -14.99 23.68
C THR A 150 -15.11 -13.99 24.54
N ASP A 151 -14.81 -12.69 24.41
CA ASP A 151 -15.35 -11.58 25.19
C ASP A 151 -15.19 -11.72 26.71
N GLN A 152 -14.21 -12.54 27.19
CA GLN A 152 -13.91 -12.67 28.62
C GLN A 152 -13.37 -11.38 29.23
N SER A 153 -12.67 -10.57 28.43
CA SER A 153 -12.21 -9.22 28.76
C SER A 153 -12.50 -8.30 27.59
N ILE A 154 -13.40 -7.35 27.76
CA ILE A 154 -13.84 -6.42 26.72
C ILE A 154 -13.02 -5.14 26.81
N LEU A 155 -12.35 -4.78 25.70
CA LEU A 155 -11.49 -3.61 25.62
C LEU A 155 -12.29 -2.29 25.64
N HIS A 156 -13.41 -2.27 24.92
CA HIS A 156 -14.29 -1.13 24.77
C HIS A 156 -15.68 -1.47 25.32
N GLU A 157 -15.93 -1.10 26.57
CA GLU A 157 -17.16 -1.47 27.29
C GLU A 157 -18.43 -0.96 26.58
N GLU A 158 -18.34 0.21 25.94
CA GLU A 158 -19.43 0.80 25.16
C GLU A 158 -19.78 0.00 23.90
N ALA A 159 -18.83 -0.75 23.37
CA ALA A 159 -19.06 -1.64 22.25
C ALA A 159 -19.70 -2.96 22.65
N GLY A 160 -19.45 -3.40 23.90
CA GLY A 160 -20.00 -4.62 24.50
C GLY A 160 -19.43 -5.93 23.96
N THR A 161 -18.43 -5.86 23.08
CA THR A 161 -17.70 -7.00 22.51
C THR A 161 -16.38 -6.53 21.92
N ASN A 162 -15.41 -7.43 21.78
CA ASN A 162 -14.18 -7.18 21.05
C ASN A 162 -14.32 -7.43 19.54
N LEU A 163 -15.41 -8.03 19.10
CA LEU A 163 -15.70 -8.25 17.70
C LEU A 163 -16.02 -6.90 17.00
N VAL A 164 -15.21 -6.52 16.03
CA VAL A 164 -15.41 -5.32 15.20
C VAL A 164 -16.38 -5.57 14.08
N TRP A 165 -16.18 -6.70 13.37
CA TRP A 165 -17.00 -7.08 12.25
C TRP A 165 -16.87 -8.58 11.95
N ASN A 166 -17.96 -9.16 11.42
CA ASN A 166 -17.90 -10.47 10.78
C ASN A 166 -18.80 -10.50 9.53
N GLY A 167 -18.44 -11.36 8.59
CA GLY A 167 -19.23 -11.56 7.39
C GLY A 167 -18.74 -12.74 6.58
N VAL A 168 -19.66 -13.37 5.86
CA VAL A 168 -19.38 -14.54 5.03
C VAL A 168 -19.39 -14.17 3.54
N TRP A 169 -18.33 -14.52 2.84
CA TRP A 169 -18.27 -14.57 1.38
C TRP A 169 -18.56 -16.01 0.96
N GLU A 170 -19.68 -16.24 0.33
CA GLU A 170 -20.10 -17.58 -0.12
C GLU A 170 -20.58 -17.54 -1.56
N TYR A 171 -19.94 -18.32 -2.40
CA TYR A 171 -20.20 -18.38 -3.83
C TYR A 171 -20.12 -19.82 -4.33
N GLY A 172 -20.98 -20.15 -5.33
CA GLY A 172 -21.07 -21.48 -5.90
C GLY A 172 -21.87 -22.45 -5.03
N ASP A 173 -21.62 -23.73 -5.21
CA ASP A 173 -22.28 -24.83 -4.45
C ASP A 173 -21.21 -25.62 -3.67
N ILE A 174 -20.94 -25.16 -2.46
CA ILE A 174 -19.89 -25.68 -1.59
C ILE A 174 -20.16 -27.13 -1.20
N GLU A 175 -21.37 -27.43 -0.77
CA GLU A 175 -21.75 -28.77 -0.29
C GLU A 175 -21.62 -29.81 -1.41
N ARG A 176 -22.07 -29.45 -2.61
CA ARG A 176 -21.92 -30.30 -3.78
C ARG A 176 -20.44 -30.50 -4.14
N ALA A 177 -19.65 -29.43 -4.16
CA ALA A 177 -18.22 -29.51 -4.51
C ALA A 177 -17.45 -30.42 -3.55
N PHE A 178 -17.70 -30.33 -2.25
CA PHE A 178 -17.10 -31.25 -1.27
C PHE A 178 -17.63 -32.68 -1.37
N LYS A 179 -18.89 -32.85 -1.71
CA LYS A 179 -19.49 -34.20 -1.91
C LYS A 179 -18.89 -34.91 -3.13
N GLU A 180 -18.65 -34.18 -4.21
CA GLU A 180 -18.13 -34.71 -5.49
C GLU A 180 -16.58 -34.76 -5.52
N ALA A 181 -15.90 -34.24 -4.48
CA ALA A 181 -14.45 -34.18 -4.43
C ALA A 181 -13.80 -35.56 -4.45
N ALA A 182 -12.76 -35.72 -5.27
CA ALA A 182 -11.89 -36.89 -5.27
C ALA A 182 -10.92 -36.88 -4.06
N TYR A 183 -10.48 -35.69 -3.66
CA TYR A 183 -9.59 -35.48 -2.53
C TYR A 183 -10.13 -34.33 -1.68
N VAL A 184 -9.97 -34.45 -0.37
CA VAL A 184 -10.23 -33.37 0.61
C VAL A 184 -9.01 -33.22 1.50
N VAL A 185 -8.55 -31.99 1.63
CA VAL A 185 -7.44 -31.59 2.52
C VAL A 185 -8.01 -30.66 3.57
N ASP A 186 -7.91 -31.04 4.83
CA ASP A 186 -8.31 -30.22 5.99
C ASP A 186 -7.06 -29.69 6.69
N ILE A 187 -7.00 -28.39 6.94
CA ILE A 187 -5.89 -27.69 7.60
C ILE A 187 -6.45 -26.96 8.81
N ASP A 188 -5.94 -27.30 10.00
CA ASP A 188 -6.47 -26.74 11.25
C ASP A 188 -6.12 -25.25 11.39
N ARG A 189 -4.84 -24.89 11.18
CA ARG A 189 -4.35 -23.53 11.36
C ARG A 189 -3.27 -23.18 10.36
N LEU A 190 -3.36 -21.94 9.82
CA LEU A 190 -2.26 -21.20 9.22
C LEU A 190 -2.25 -19.80 9.81
N HIS A 191 -1.08 -19.14 9.85
CA HIS A 191 -0.94 -17.83 10.43
C HIS A 191 -0.04 -16.93 9.58
N PHE A 192 -0.52 -15.73 9.33
CA PHE A 192 0.28 -14.66 8.74
C PHE A 192 0.59 -13.63 9.82
N HIS A 193 1.87 -13.53 10.18
CA HIS A 193 2.36 -12.73 11.31
C HIS A 193 2.24 -11.22 11.09
N ARG A 194 2.35 -10.47 12.18
CA ARG A 194 2.40 -9.01 12.21
C ARG A 194 3.82 -8.52 11.97
N PHE A 195 3.98 -7.61 11.00
CA PHE A 195 5.21 -6.85 10.78
C PHE A 195 4.87 -5.43 10.31
N SER A 196 5.85 -4.55 10.15
CA SER A 196 5.60 -3.15 9.81
C SER A 196 6.51 -2.68 8.67
N SER A 197 6.01 -1.74 7.89
CA SER A 197 6.90 -0.95 7.05
C SER A 197 7.72 0.01 7.90
N THR A 198 8.99 0.11 7.58
CA THR A 198 9.95 0.99 8.26
C THR A 198 10.54 2.01 7.28
N PRO A 199 9.73 2.98 6.78
CA PRO A 199 10.25 4.00 5.88
C PRO A 199 11.39 4.77 6.56
N LEU A 200 12.39 5.17 5.78
CA LEU A 200 13.56 5.87 6.34
C LEU A 200 13.18 7.19 6.99
N GLU A 201 12.29 7.95 6.37
CA GLU A 201 11.62 9.11 6.96
C GLU A 201 10.40 8.65 7.78
N ASN A 202 10.34 9.02 9.06
CA ASN A 202 9.19 8.79 9.91
C ASN A 202 8.05 9.77 9.59
N ASN A 203 6.94 9.71 10.32
CA ASN A 203 5.87 10.69 10.17
C ASN A 203 6.33 12.09 10.61
N VAL A 204 5.91 13.09 9.85
CA VAL A 204 6.14 14.51 10.17
C VAL A 204 4.84 15.26 9.93
N VAL A 205 4.43 16.04 10.92
CA VAL A 205 3.27 16.91 10.86
C VAL A 205 3.63 18.29 11.38
N ILE A 206 3.31 19.31 10.61
CA ILE A 206 3.28 20.70 11.07
C ILE A 206 1.86 21.19 10.91
N ALA A 207 1.29 21.78 11.95
CA ALA A 207 -0.05 22.35 11.91
C ALA A 207 -0.05 23.78 12.49
N GLU A 208 -0.78 24.67 11.85
CA GLU A 208 -1.05 26.03 12.32
C GLU A 208 -2.56 26.26 12.27
N TRP A 209 -3.18 26.50 13.42
CA TRP A 209 -4.56 26.99 13.50
C TRP A 209 -4.56 28.50 13.51
N ASN A 210 -4.65 29.09 12.35
CA ASN A 210 -4.50 30.53 12.18
C ASN A 210 -5.74 31.28 12.72
N PRO A 211 -5.58 32.12 13.76
CA PRO A 211 -6.71 32.82 14.38
C PRO A 211 -7.31 33.95 13.52
N LYS A 212 -6.63 34.39 12.45
CA LYS A 212 -7.09 35.50 11.60
C LYS A 212 -8.16 35.08 10.63
N ASP A 213 -8.03 33.90 10.03
CA ASP A 213 -8.96 33.35 9.04
C ASP A 213 -9.69 32.10 9.52
N ASP A 214 -9.40 31.67 10.76
CA ASP A 214 -9.95 30.47 11.40
C ASP A 214 -9.77 29.23 10.52
N ARG A 215 -8.58 29.08 9.94
CA ARG A 215 -8.18 27.96 9.12
C ARG A 215 -7.05 27.17 9.75
N ILE A 216 -6.99 25.89 9.39
CA ILE A 216 -5.88 25.01 9.77
C ILE A 216 -5.00 24.77 8.55
N TYR A 217 -3.73 25.07 8.68
CA TYR A 217 -2.72 24.82 7.66
C TYR A 217 -1.87 23.63 8.09
N TYR A 218 -1.77 22.63 7.21
CA TYR A 218 -0.92 21.45 7.40
C TYR A 218 0.21 21.40 6.39
N TRP A 219 1.41 21.12 6.86
CA TRP A 219 2.57 20.71 6.08
C TRP A 219 2.97 19.34 6.61
N CYS A 220 2.86 18.29 5.79
CA CYS A 220 3.04 16.92 6.27
C CYS A 220 3.54 15.99 5.17
N ASN A 221 3.89 14.78 5.57
CA ASN A 221 4.25 13.68 4.67
C ASN A 221 3.19 12.58 4.61
N ASN A 222 1.92 12.91 4.88
CA ASN A 222 0.81 11.98 4.71
C ASN A 222 0.67 11.59 3.23
N SER A 223 0.53 10.29 2.95
CA SER A 223 0.49 9.78 1.57
C SER A 223 -0.91 9.72 0.96
N PHE A 224 -1.96 9.91 1.77
CA PHE A 224 -3.35 10.04 1.32
C PHE A 224 -4.06 11.23 2.00
N PRO A 225 -3.55 12.45 1.80
CA PRO A 225 -4.00 13.64 2.54
C PRO A 225 -5.45 14.01 2.22
N SER A 226 -5.96 13.76 1.00
CA SER A 226 -7.35 14.04 0.66
C SER A 226 -8.34 13.24 1.51
N PHE A 227 -7.94 12.08 2.00
CA PHE A 227 -8.73 11.24 2.90
C PHE A 227 -8.57 11.69 4.36
N ALA A 228 -7.32 11.94 4.78
CA ALA A 228 -7.02 12.40 6.12
C ALA A 228 -7.78 13.69 6.50
N ILE A 229 -7.85 14.68 5.60
CA ILE A 229 -8.54 15.93 5.88
C ILE A 229 -10.05 15.77 6.03
N GLN A 230 -10.67 14.74 5.43
CA GLN A 230 -12.10 14.45 5.62
C GLN A 230 -12.36 13.95 7.05
N PHE A 231 -11.54 13.04 7.55
CA PHE A 231 -11.66 12.57 8.94
C PHE A 231 -11.34 13.66 9.95
N LEU A 232 -10.32 14.47 9.68
CA LEU A 232 -9.97 15.62 10.52
C LEU A 232 -11.11 16.63 10.61
N ALA A 233 -11.74 16.96 9.50
CA ALA A 233 -12.86 17.89 9.49
C ALA A 233 -14.03 17.38 10.35
N ALA A 234 -14.38 16.09 10.22
CA ALA A 234 -15.41 15.45 11.02
C ALA A 234 -15.05 15.40 12.51
N HIS A 235 -13.83 14.97 12.84
CA HIS A 235 -13.32 14.88 14.21
C HIS A 235 -13.29 16.24 14.91
N LEU A 236 -12.82 17.28 14.22
CA LEU A 236 -12.71 18.64 14.76
C LEU A 236 -14.04 19.40 14.73
N GLY A 237 -15.09 18.85 14.13
CA GLY A 237 -16.39 19.50 13.99
C GLY A 237 -16.37 20.80 13.17
N ILE A 238 -15.49 20.86 12.15
CA ILE A 238 -15.32 22.02 11.27
C ILE A 238 -15.65 21.66 9.82
N HIS A 239 -15.96 22.67 9.01
CA HIS A 239 -16.15 22.46 7.59
C HIS A 239 -14.79 22.20 6.90
N ILE A 240 -14.76 21.30 5.92
CA ILE A 240 -13.54 20.85 5.26
C ILE A 240 -12.76 21.97 4.54
N ASP A 241 -13.45 23.04 4.10
CA ASP A 241 -12.82 24.20 3.48
C ASP A 241 -11.94 25.03 4.44
N LYS A 242 -12.05 24.78 5.75
CA LYS A 242 -11.17 25.36 6.77
C LYS A 242 -9.79 24.70 6.81
N ILE A 243 -9.61 23.57 6.14
CA ILE A 243 -8.33 22.84 6.13
C ILE A 243 -7.57 23.13 4.85
N ARG A 244 -6.32 23.53 5.01
CA ARG A 244 -5.33 23.64 3.96
C ARG A 244 -4.24 22.62 4.24
N CYS A 245 -3.88 21.84 3.23
CA CYS A 245 -2.88 20.78 3.37
C CYS A 245 -1.93 20.79 2.19
N GLN A 246 -0.65 20.70 2.49
CA GLN A 246 0.42 20.58 1.51
C GLN A 246 1.35 19.43 1.91
N THR A 247 1.69 18.60 0.91
CA THR A 247 2.73 17.56 1.05
C THR A 247 3.96 17.92 0.20
N PHE A 248 5.08 17.32 0.55
CA PHE A 248 6.39 17.54 -0.07
C PHE A 248 6.97 16.22 -0.59
N ASP A 249 8.29 16.12 -0.71
CA ASP A 249 8.96 14.84 -0.91
C ASP A 249 8.69 13.94 0.29
N ILE A 250 8.45 12.66 0.04
CA ILE A 250 8.17 11.68 1.07
C ILE A 250 9.24 10.60 1.01
N GLY A 251 9.98 10.45 2.11
CA GLY A 251 11.06 9.50 2.27
C GLY A 251 10.59 8.07 2.55
N GLY A 252 9.76 7.53 1.66
CA GLY A 252 9.09 6.24 1.81
C GLY A 252 7.79 6.35 2.60
N SER A 253 6.84 5.45 2.33
CA SER A 253 5.60 5.29 3.11
C SER A 253 5.18 3.84 3.19
N PHE A 254 5.12 3.14 2.06
CA PHE A 254 4.68 1.74 1.94
C PHE A 254 3.27 1.47 2.48
N GLY A 255 2.49 2.55 2.68
CA GLY A 255 1.12 2.55 3.21
C GLY A 255 0.98 3.18 4.60
N ILE A 256 1.97 3.03 5.48
CA ILE A 256 1.86 3.40 6.90
C ILE A 256 1.59 4.91 7.14
N LYS A 257 2.06 5.78 6.25
CA LYS A 257 1.82 7.24 6.37
C LYS A 257 0.40 7.68 5.99
N ILE A 258 -0.49 6.76 5.62
CA ILE A 258 -1.91 7.05 5.45
C ILE A 258 -2.58 7.37 6.80
N THR A 259 -2.11 6.76 7.88
CA THR A 259 -2.76 6.72 9.19
C THR A 259 -2.29 7.80 10.17
N SER A 260 -1.58 8.84 9.73
CA SER A 260 -1.03 9.90 10.62
C SER A 260 -2.05 11.00 11.00
N TYR A 261 -3.32 10.88 10.65
CA TYR A 261 -4.35 11.89 10.95
C TYR A 261 -4.63 12.09 12.46
N PRO A 262 -4.49 11.11 13.38
CA PRO A 262 -4.60 11.39 14.82
C PRO A 262 -3.57 12.42 15.30
N GLN A 263 -2.30 12.28 14.87
CA GLN A 263 -1.24 13.22 15.21
C GLN A 263 -1.48 14.60 14.57
N MET A 264 -2.08 14.64 13.37
CA MET A 264 -2.49 15.90 12.73
C MET A 264 -3.53 16.63 13.59
N ALA A 265 -4.50 15.91 14.17
CA ALA A 265 -5.50 16.50 15.07
C ALA A 265 -4.87 17.11 16.32
N VAL A 266 -3.95 16.39 16.98
CA VAL A 266 -3.25 16.87 18.17
C VAL A 266 -2.44 18.12 17.87
N CYS A 267 -1.65 18.13 16.78
CA CYS A 267 -0.86 19.30 16.38
C CYS A 267 -1.75 20.54 16.13
N ALA A 268 -2.91 20.36 15.49
CA ALA A 268 -3.84 21.48 15.24
C ALA A 268 -4.43 22.04 16.55
N LEU A 269 -4.86 21.17 17.47
CA LEU A 269 -5.43 21.56 18.75
C LEU A 269 -4.39 22.19 19.68
N ALA A 270 -3.16 21.66 19.68
CA ALA A 270 -2.04 22.28 20.38
C ALA A 270 -1.70 23.66 19.81
N SER A 271 -1.73 23.84 18.47
CA SER A 271 -1.56 25.16 17.84
C SER A 271 -2.64 26.13 18.28
N LYS A 272 -3.90 25.70 18.32
CA LYS A 272 -5.00 26.52 18.82
C LYS A 272 -4.78 26.94 20.27
N LYS A 273 -4.38 26.01 21.16
CA LYS A 273 -4.05 26.27 22.57
C LYS A 273 -2.85 27.21 22.72
N ALA A 274 -1.87 27.11 21.80
CA ALA A 274 -0.69 28.00 21.76
C ALA A 274 -0.93 29.35 21.06
N GLY A 275 -2.20 29.78 20.91
CA GLY A 275 -2.56 31.06 20.30
C GLY A 275 -2.30 31.17 18.80
N GLY A 276 -2.27 30.02 18.10
CA GLY A 276 -2.07 29.94 16.66
C GLY A 276 -0.59 29.80 16.25
N ARG A 277 0.33 29.58 17.17
CA ARG A 277 1.73 29.30 16.82
C ARG A 277 1.81 27.95 16.10
N PRO A 278 2.59 27.82 15.02
CA PRO A 278 2.77 26.54 14.32
C PRO A 278 3.35 25.47 15.26
N ILE A 279 2.81 24.27 15.21
CA ILE A 279 3.27 23.11 15.99
C ILE A 279 3.86 22.09 15.04
N LYS A 280 5.08 21.64 15.30
CA LYS A 280 5.78 20.60 14.56
C LYS A 280 5.96 19.37 15.45
N TRP A 281 5.50 18.24 14.95
CA TRP A 281 5.83 16.92 15.48
C TRP A 281 6.65 16.15 14.46
N VAL A 282 7.77 15.60 14.92
CA VAL A 282 8.60 14.66 14.16
C VAL A 282 8.65 13.37 14.96
N GLU A 283 8.10 12.31 14.38
CA GLU A 283 8.09 10.99 14.99
C GLU A 283 9.50 10.43 15.15
N THR A 284 9.84 9.94 16.33
CA THR A 284 11.08 9.19 16.55
C THR A 284 10.95 7.75 16.04
N ARG A 285 12.07 7.06 15.81
CA ARG A 285 12.02 5.65 15.37
C ARG A 285 11.40 4.75 16.43
N SER A 286 11.68 4.96 17.69
CA SER A 286 11.08 4.19 18.79
C SER A 286 9.58 4.40 18.87
N GLU A 287 9.09 5.64 18.72
CA GLU A 287 7.66 5.92 18.64
C GLU A 287 7.03 5.20 17.44
N HIS A 288 7.70 5.23 16.29
CA HIS A 288 7.24 4.55 15.09
C HIS A 288 7.01 3.06 15.34
N MET A 289 7.95 2.38 15.98
CA MET A 289 7.88 0.95 16.22
C MET A 289 6.73 0.57 17.16
N VAL A 290 6.46 1.34 18.20
CA VAL A 290 5.47 0.96 19.23
C VAL A 290 4.09 1.56 19.02
N SER A 291 3.94 2.63 18.22
CA SER A 291 2.69 3.41 18.20
C SER A 291 2.22 3.89 16.83
N SER A 292 3.00 3.72 15.78
CA SER A 292 2.50 3.84 14.42
C SER A 292 1.77 2.57 14.00
N ALA A 293 0.96 2.66 12.95
CA ALA A 293 0.24 1.51 12.45
C ALA A 293 1.19 0.40 11.99
N HIS A 294 0.88 -0.84 12.34
CA HIS A 294 1.56 -2.03 11.82
C HIS A 294 0.78 -2.63 10.64
N GLY A 295 1.38 -3.55 9.89
CA GLY A 295 0.65 -4.43 8.98
C GLY A 295 -0.22 -5.39 9.77
N ASN A 296 -1.40 -5.73 9.26
CA ASN A 296 -2.31 -6.62 9.94
C ASN A 296 -1.82 -8.07 9.92
N GLU A 297 -2.04 -8.78 11.03
CA GLU A 297 -1.89 -10.22 11.12
C GLU A 297 -3.21 -10.93 10.84
N ARG A 298 -3.15 -12.17 10.35
CA ARG A 298 -4.33 -12.98 10.05
C ARG A 298 -4.12 -14.43 10.43
N THR A 299 -5.05 -14.98 11.22
CA THR A 299 -5.14 -16.41 11.46
C THR A 299 -6.20 -17.04 10.57
N PHE A 300 -5.84 -18.16 9.94
CA PHE A 300 -6.75 -18.98 9.13
C PHE A 300 -7.06 -20.26 9.88
N ARG A 301 -8.34 -20.59 10.03
CA ARG A 301 -8.79 -21.73 10.80
C ARG A 301 -9.75 -22.62 10.03
N ASN A 302 -9.74 -23.91 10.35
CA ASN A 302 -10.69 -24.88 9.84
C ASN A 302 -10.77 -24.84 8.31
N THR A 303 -9.63 -24.72 7.66
CA THR A 303 -9.57 -24.64 6.19
C THR A 303 -9.76 -26.02 5.58
N ARG A 304 -10.66 -26.11 4.61
CA ARG A 304 -10.93 -27.31 3.84
C ARG A 304 -10.78 -27.00 2.36
N VAL A 305 -10.09 -27.86 1.65
CA VAL A 305 -9.89 -27.75 0.19
C VAL A 305 -10.41 -29.01 -0.49
N ALA A 306 -11.32 -28.84 -1.44
CA ALA A 306 -11.83 -29.94 -2.26
C ALA A 306 -11.13 -29.92 -3.63
N LEU A 307 -10.70 -31.11 -4.11
CA LEU A 307 -10.03 -31.27 -5.39
C LEU A 307 -10.69 -32.40 -6.21
N ASP A 308 -10.67 -32.24 -7.53
CA ASP A 308 -11.03 -33.29 -8.45
C ASP A 308 -9.90 -34.34 -8.59
N LYS A 309 -10.15 -35.40 -9.34
CA LYS A 309 -9.18 -36.47 -9.60
C LYS A 309 -7.89 -36.03 -10.32
N ASN A 310 -7.92 -34.88 -10.96
CA ASN A 310 -6.78 -34.30 -11.66
C ASN A 310 -6.00 -33.30 -10.82
N GLY A 311 -6.38 -33.07 -9.55
CA GLY A 311 -5.77 -32.10 -8.68
C GLY A 311 -6.25 -30.65 -8.93
N VAL A 312 -7.39 -30.47 -9.62
CA VAL A 312 -7.97 -29.14 -9.78
C VAL A 312 -8.77 -28.80 -8.51
N ILE A 313 -8.47 -27.65 -7.91
CA ILE A 313 -9.20 -27.14 -6.76
C ILE A 313 -10.62 -26.77 -7.18
N THR A 314 -11.60 -27.38 -6.55
CA THR A 314 -13.03 -27.18 -6.86
C THR A 314 -13.75 -26.35 -5.83
N ALA A 315 -13.30 -26.40 -4.55
CA ALA A 315 -13.85 -25.56 -3.49
C ALA A 315 -12.83 -25.27 -2.39
N ILE A 316 -13.02 -24.12 -1.71
CA ILE A 316 -12.30 -23.72 -0.50
C ILE A 316 -13.33 -23.29 0.55
N ASP A 317 -13.19 -23.76 1.78
CA ASP A 317 -13.97 -23.34 2.95
C ASP A 317 -13.00 -23.01 4.08
N SER A 318 -13.05 -21.78 4.64
CA SER A 318 -12.08 -21.34 5.64
C SER A 318 -12.64 -20.22 6.50
N ARG A 319 -12.15 -20.13 7.75
CA ARG A 319 -12.34 -18.98 8.63
C ARG A 319 -11.09 -18.13 8.67
N HIS A 320 -11.23 -16.82 8.43
CA HIS A 320 -10.17 -15.82 8.53
C HIS A 320 -10.43 -14.92 9.73
N ILE A 321 -9.41 -14.67 10.55
CA ILE A 321 -9.50 -13.87 11.76
C ILE A 321 -8.40 -12.81 11.71
N ASP A 322 -8.79 -11.52 11.60
CA ASP A 322 -7.87 -10.36 11.59
C ASP A 322 -7.82 -9.73 12.99
N ASP A 323 -6.62 -9.32 13.39
CA ASP A 323 -6.36 -8.53 14.58
C ASP A 323 -6.13 -7.05 14.20
N CYS A 324 -7.07 -6.17 14.65
CA CYS A 324 -6.98 -4.74 14.43
C CYS A 324 -5.98 -4.01 15.33
N GLY A 325 -5.50 -4.67 16.40
CA GLY A 325 -4.96 -3.96 17.55
C GLY A 325 -6.04 -3.22 18.31
N ALA A 326 -5.67 -2.18 19.06
CA ALA A 326 -6.56 -1.55 20.04
C ALA A 326 -7.73 -0.75 19.44
N TYR A 327 -7.58 -0.30 18.21
CA TYR A 327 -8.60 0.52 17.53
C TYR A 327 -8.74 0.10 16.08
N PRO A 328 -9.96 0.05 15.54
CA PRO A 328 -10.18 -0.41 14.16
C PRO A 328 -9.61 0.56 13.11
N ARG A 329 -9.68 1.85 13.31
CA ARG A 329 -9.14 2.89 12.40
C ARG A 329 -9.38 2.58 10.92
N TYR A 330 -8.31 2.50 10.13
CA TYR A 330 -8.39 2.17 8.69
C TYR A 330 -8.67 0.69 8.44
N GLU A 331 -8.43 -0.19 9.41
CA GLU A 331 -8.46 -1.64 9.25
C GLU A 331 -9.81 -2.25 8.83
N PRO A 332 -10.98 -1.69 9.12
CA PRO A 332 -12.21 -2.25 8.59
C PRO A 332 -12.24 -2.41 7.06
N LEU A 333 -11.48 -1.62 6.32
CA LEU A 333 -11.27 -1.87 4.88
C LEU A 333 -10.53 -3.18 4.59
N GLY A 334 -9.68 -3.64 5.49
CA GLY A 334 -8.99 -4.93 5.39
C GLY A 334 -9.96 -6.11 5.26
N CYS A 335 -11.15 -6.01 5.88
CA CYS A 335 -12.21 -7.02 5.74
C CYS A 335 -12.68 -7.23 4.30
N VAL A 336 -12.48 -6.28 3.41
CA VAL A 336 -12.97 -6.32 2.02
C VAL A 336 -11.83 -6.35 1.00
N ILE A 337 -10.75 -5.63 1.24
CA ILE A 337 -9.65 -5.45 0.27
C ILE A 337 -9.03 -6.78 -0.17
N TRP A 338 -8.90 -7.76 0.72
CA TRP A 338 -8.42 -9.09 0.37
C TRP A 338 -9.26 -9.74 -0.75
N SER A 339 -10.55 -9.48 -0.78
CA SER A 339 -11.47 -10.07 -1.75
C SER A 339 -11.32 -9.50 -3.17
N GLN A 340 -10.53 -8.44 -3.36
CA GLN A 340 -10.13 -7.97 -4.70
C GLN A 340 -9.33 -9.04 -5.45
N VAL A 341 -8.59 -9.88 -4.74
CA VAL A 341 -7.79 -10.98 -5.27
C VAL A 341 -8.33 -12.34 -4.82
N PHE A 342 -9.65 -12.47 -4.79
CA PHE A 342 -10.40 -13.57 -4.20
C PHE A 342 -9.90 -14.96 -4.57
N CYS A 343 -9.60 -15.18 -5.85
CA CYS A 343 -9.06 -16.43 -6.36
C CYS A 343 -7.52 -16.47 -6.42
N GLY A 344 -6.82 -15.35 -6.10
CA GLY A 344 -5.43 -15.24 -6.52
C GLY A 344 -5.31 -15.43 -8.03
N VAL A 345 -4.35 -16.21 -8.46
CA VAL A 345 -4.14 -16.57 -9.88
C VAL A 345 -4.87 -17.85 -10.30
N TYR A 346 -5.74 -18.38 -9.45
CA TYR A 346 -6.37 -19.71 -9.59
C TYR A 346 -7.84 -19.62 -10.03
N ARG A 347 -8.39 -20.71 -10.57
CA ARG A 347 -9.72 -20.74 -11.22
C ARG A 347 -10.79 -21.56 -10.49
N PHE A 348 -10.77 -21.60 -9.17
CA PHE A 348 -11.86 -22.25 -8.41
C PHE A 348 -13.14 -21.38 -8.45
N LYS A 349 -14.29 -22.04 -8.35
CA LYS A 349 -15.62 -21.39 -8.48
C LYS A 349 -16.42 -21.41 -7.20
N ASN A 350 -16.17 -22.33 -6.30
CA ASN A 350 -16.90 -22.46 -5.05
C ASN A 350 -15.99 -22.07 -3.90
N ALA A 351 -16.43 -21.15 -3.08
CA ALA A 351 -15.68 -20.76 -1.88
C ALA A 351 -16.60 -20.23 -0.80
N ARG A 352 -16.30 -20.56 0.45
CA ARG A 352 -16.88 -19.95 1.64
C ARG A 352 -15.75 -19.44 2.52
N ILE A 353 -15.72 -18.13 2.72
CA ILE A 353 -14.77 -17.47 3.63
C ILE A 353 -15.58 -16.79 4.72
N ASP A 354 -15.47 -17.32 5.96
CA ASP A 354 -16.06 -16.75 7.17
C ASP A 354 -15.02 -15.80 7.80
N PHE A 355 -15.21 -14.49 7.59
CA PHE A 355 -14.25 -13.46 7.97
C PHE A 355 -14.64 -12.80 9.29
N TRP A 356 -13.70 -12.73 10.23
CA TRP A 356 -13.85 -12.13 11.54
C TRP A 356 -12.76 -11.08 11.77
N GLN A 357 -13.09 -10.01 12.47
CA GLN A 357 -12.15 -8.97 12.83
C GLN A 357 -12.38 -8.53 14.28
N ALA A 358 -11.34 -8.48 15.07
CA ALA A 358 -11.42 -8.14 16.49
C ALA A 358 -10.34 -7.15 16.94
N VAL A 359 -10.58 -6.47 18.07
CA VAL A 359 -9.60 -5.63 18.76
C VAL A 359 -8.83 -6.40 19.80
N THR A 360 -7.56 -6.01 20.01
CA THR A 360 -6.64 -6.55 21.01
C THR A 360 -5.80 -5.43 21.64
N ASN A 361 -5.12 -5.72 22.75
CA ASN A 361 -4.22 -4.74 23.40
C ASN A 361 -2.85 -4.62 22.67
N LYS A 362 -2.88 -4.54 21.36
CA LYS A 362 -1.70 -4.28 20.52
C LYS A 362 -1.82 -2.92 19.81
N CYS A 363 -0.70 -2.40 19.30
CA CYS A 363 -0.72 -1.21 18.45
C CYS A 363 -1.74 -1.38 17.30
N PRO A 364 -2.55 -0.35 16.98
CA PRO A 364 -3.45 -0.40 15.84
C PRO A 364 -2.75 -0.73 14.53
N VAL A 365 -3.43 -1.41 13.64
CA VAL A 365 -2.91 -1.75 12.31
C VAL A 365 -3.37 -0.76 11.25
N GLY A 366 -2.69 -0.80 10.10
CA GLY A 366 -2.99 0.04 8.96
C GLY A 366 -2.37 -0.51 7.68
N PRO A 367 -2.54 0.20 6.57
CA PRO A 367 -2.01 -0.28 5.31
C PRO A 367 -0.49 -0.46 5.35
N ASN A 368 -0.05 -1.65 4.99
CA ASN A 368 1.32 -2.00 4.68
C ASN A 368 1.35 -2.63 3.28
N ARG A 369 2.41 -2.41 2.52
CA ARG A 369 2.58 -2.82 1.11
C ARG A 369 1.98 -4.21 0.83
N GLY A 370 0.91 -4.28 0.02
CA GLY A 370 0.12 -5.49 -0.17
C GLY A 370 -1.08 -5.68 0.78
N TYR A 371 -1.44 -4.66 1.53
CA TYR A 371 -2.46 -4.59 2.59
C TYR A 371 -3.63 -5.55 2.40
N SER A 372 -3.83 -6.45 3.37
CA SER A 372 -4.87 -7.48 3.45
C SER A 372 -4.86 -8.53 2.29
N ARG A 373 -4.35 -8.16 1.11
CA ARG A 373 -4.17 -9.06 -0.06
C ARG A 373 -2.97 -9.97 0.14
N MET A 374 -1.88 -9.47 0.73
CA MET A 374 -0.68 -10.24 1.01
C MET A 374 -0.99 -11.48 1.85
N GLN A 375 -1.78 -11.31 2.92
CA GLN A 375 -2.20 -12.39 3.81
C GLN A 375 -3.03 -13.44 3.06
N HIS A 376 -3.99 -12.99 2.27
CA HIS A 376 -4.87 -13.89 1.50
C HIS A 376 -4.12 -14.63 0.39
N LEU A 377 -3.22 -13.95 -0.33
CA LEU A 377 -2.43 -14.56 -1.38
C LEU A 377 -1.42 -15.58 -0.81
N TRP A 378 -0.79 -15.26 0.34
CA TRP A 378 0.05 -16.22 1.04
C TRP A 378 -0.75 -17.48 1.44
N PHE A 379 -1.94 -17.30 1.98
CA PHE A 379 -2.84 -18.39 2.32
C PHE A 379 -3.13 -19.27 1.09
N LEU A 380 -3.55 -18.69 -0.03
CA LEU A 380 -3.85 -19.46 -1.25
C LEU A 380 -2.64 -20.24 -1.78
N GLU A 381 -1.46 -19.62 -1.80
CA GLU A 381 -0.22 -20.27 -2.23
C GLU A 381 0.17 -21.44 -1.30
N ARG A 382 -0.01 -21.25 0.04
CA ARG A 382 0.18 -22.35 1.00
C ARG A 382 -0.79 -23.51 0.76
N LEU A 383 -2.07 -23.21 0.46
CA LEU A 383 -3.03 -24.27 0.13
C LEU A 383 -2.61 -25.08 -1.09
N VAL A 384 -2.13 -24.40 -2.13
CA VAL A 384 -1.68 -25.08 -3.36
C VAL A 384 -0.49 -26.00 -3.08
N ASP A 385 0.51 -25.56 -2.31
CA ASP A 385 1.66 -26.38 -1.95
C ASP A 385 1.29 -27.57 -1.06
N ILE A 386 0.43 -27.35 -0.06
CA ILE A 386 -0.03 -28.43 0.82
C ILE A 386 -0.82 -29.47 0.02
N CYS A 387 -1.75 -29.01 -0.83
CA CYS A 387 -2.53 -29.91 -1.68
C CYS A 387 -1.64 -30.67 -2.68
N ALA A 388 -0.66 -30.01 -3.31
CA ALA A 388 0.28 -30.64 -4.22
C ALA A 388 1.02 -31.79 -3.55
N HIS A 389 1.49 -31.55 -2.33
CA HIS A 389 2.17 -32.54 -1.53
C HIS A 389 1.26 -33.74 -1.17
N GLU A 390 0.06 -33.49 -0.63
CA GLU A 390 -0.86 -34.50 -0.15
C GLU A 390 -1.33 -35.45 -1.28
N ILE A 391 -1.50 -34.92 -2.49
CA ILE A 391 -1.94 -35.72 -3.65
C ILE A 391 -0.76 -36.21 -4.53
N GLY A 392 0.49 -35.90 -4.17
CA GLY A 392 1.70 -36.36 -4.83
C GLY A 392 1.94 -35.78 -6.22
N ILE A 393 1.56 -34.50 -6.42
CA ILE A 393 1.79 -33.74 -7.67
C ILE A 393 2.90 -32.72 -7.42
N ALA A 394 3.79 -32.53 -8.41
CA ALA A 394 4.83 -31.50 -8.31
C ALA A 394 4.22 -30.09 -8.16
N PRO A 395 4.79 -29.19 -7.33
CA PRO A 395 4.22 -27.88 -7.06
C PRO A 395 4.00 -26.98 -8.28
N ASP A 396 4.89 -27.06 -9.27
CA ASP A 396 4.76 -26.35 -10.55
C ASP A 396 3.62 -26.91 -11.41
N GLU A 397 3.50 -28.23 -11.48
CA GLU A 397 2.41 -28.90 -12.19
C GLU A 397 1.05 -28.64 -11.53
N MET A 398 1.00 -28.61 -10.18
CA MET A 398 -0.21 -28.25 -9.44
C MET A 398 -0.68 -26.84 -9.81
N ARG A 399 0.24 -25.87 -9.90
CA ARG A 399 -0.03 -24.52 -10.36
C ARG A 399 -0.53 -24.47 -11.79
N LEU A 400 0.11 -25.15 -12.73
CA LEU A 400 -0.29 -25.20 -14.14
C LEU A 400 -1.71 -25.75 -14.33
N ARG A 401 -2.13 -26.74 -13.52
CA ARG A 401 -3.48 -27.29 -13.55
C ARG A 401 -4.53 -26.30 -13.06
N ASN A 402 -4.16 -25.43 -12.12
CA ASN A 402 -5.07 -24.53 -11.42
C ASN A 402 -5.01 -23.07 -11.88
N TYR A 403 -3.99 -22.63 -12.62
CA TYR A 403 -3.91 -21.27 -13.14
C TYR A 403 -5.06 -20.89 -14.04
N ILE A 404 -5.53 -19.65 -13.93
CA ILE A 404 -6.37 -19.02 -14.95
C ILE A 404 -5.54 -18.95 -16.24
N ARG A 405 -6.11 -19.42 -17.34
CA ARG A 405 -5.43 -19.52 -18.63
C ARG A 405 -5.53 -18.22 -19.41
N PRO A 406 -4.57 -17.91 -20.30
CA PRO A 406 -4.60 -16.68 -21.11
C PRO A 406 -5.89 -16.48 -21.90
N GLU A 407 -6.47 -17.56 -22.44
CA GLU A 407 -7.71 -17.52 -23.20
C GLU A 407 -8.99 -17.32 -22.36
N GLU A 408 -8.89 -17.37 -21.01
CA GLU A 408 -10.01 -17.13 -20.10
C GLU A 408 -10.15 -15.64 -19.72
N PHE A 409 -9.18 -14.80 -20.10
CA PHE A 409 -9.26 -13.36 -19.82
C PHE A 409 -10.14 -12.58 -20.82
N PRO A 410 -10.93 -11.57 -20.38
CA PRO A 410 -11.05 -11.14 -18.97
C PRO A 410 -11.79 -12.19 -18.12
N TYR A 411 -11.20 -12.55 -16.97
CA TYR A 411 -11.72 -13.59 -16.09
C TYR A 411 -12.58 -12.99 -14.98
N THR A 412 -13.81 -13.44 -14.84
CA THR A 412 -14.69 -13.01 -13.73
C THR A 412 -14.60 -14.01 -12.59
N THR A 413 -14.18 -13.54 -11.45
CA THR A 413 -14.08 -14.31 -10.21
C THR A 413 -15.47 -14.58 -9.61
N PRO A 414 -15.62 -15.55 -8.69
CA PRO A 414 -16.90 -15.84 -8.03
C PRO A 414 -17.54 -14.63 -7.35
N ASN A 415 -16.76 -13.71 -6.80
CA ASN A 415 -17.24 -12.47 -6.17
C ASN A 415 -17.43 -11.30 -7.14
N GLY A 416 -17.29 -11.52 -8.46
CA GLY A 416 -17.57 -10.53 -9.49
C GLY A 416 -16.43 -9.53 -9.78
N CYS A 417 -15.23 -9.74 -9.25
CA CYS A 417 -14.05 -9.03 -9.72
C CYS A 417 -13.71 -9.49 -11.14
N VAL A 418 -13.30 -8.56 -12.00
CA VAL A 418 -12.92 -8.86 -13.38
C VAL A 418 -11.41 -8.68 -13.52
N TYR A 419 -10.70 -9.79 -13.65
CA TYR A 419 -9.26 -9.78 -13.94
C TYR A 419 -9.08 -9.44 -15.42
N ASP A 420 -8.40 -8.34 -15.67
CA ASP A 420 -8.37 -7.70 -16.99
C ASP A 420 -7.51 -8.43 -18.02
N SER A 421 -6.34 -8.90 -17.64
CA SER A 421 -5.40 -9.62 -18.50
C SER A 421 -4.34 -10.36 -17.68
N GLY A 422 -3.72 -11.41 -18.24
CA GLY A 422 -2.67 -12.17 -17.59
C GLY A 422 -2.19 -13.38 -18.41
N ASN A 423 -0.99 -13.89 -18.10
CA ASN A 423 -0.45 -15.12 -18.66
C ASN A 423 0.48 -15.80 -17.64
N TYR A 424 -0.13 -16.40 -16.61
CA TYR A 424 0.62 -17.02 -15.51
C TYR A 424 1.47 -18.24 -15.93
N PRO A 425 1.01 -19.14 -16.84
CA PRO A 425 1.85 -20.20 -17.37
C PRO A 425 3.15 -19.67 -18.03
N LYS A 426 3.07 -18.57 -18.79
CA LYS A 426 4.25 -17.98 -19.44
C LYS A 426 5.20 -17.35 -18.42
N MET A 427 4.69 -16.77 -17.36
CA MET A 427 5.52 -16.25 -16.28
C MET A 427 6.30 -17.37 -15.60
N LEU A 428 5.65 -18.52 -15.33
CA LEU A 428 6.31 -19.70 -14.76
C LEU A 428 7.39 -20.26 -15.70
N GLU A 429 7.11 -20.35 -16.99
CA GLU A 429 8.09 -20.76 -18.00
C GLU A 429 9.34 -19.87 -17.97
N VAL A 430 9.14 -18.54 -18.04
CA VAL A 430 10.24 -17.56 -18.00
C VAL A 430 11.03 -17.65 -16.69
N ALA A 431 10.35 -17.83 -15.57
CA ALA A 431 11.00 -17.96 -14.26
C ALA A 431 11.84 -19.26 -14.17
N LYS A 432 11.32 -20.37 -14.66
CA LYS A 432 12.03 -21.67 -14.71
C LYS A 432 13.28 -21.60 -15.59
N ASP A 433 13.18 -20.94 -16.73
CA ASP A 433 14.33 -20.73 -17.63
C ASP A 433 15.42 -19.87 -16.95
N LEU A 434 15.03 -18.76 -16.32
CA LEU A 434 15.95 -17.84 -15.67
C LEU A 434 16.67 -18.45 -14.46
N ILE A 435 15.97 -19.25 -13.66
CA ILE A 435 16.58 -19.91 -12.49
C ILE A 435 17.49 -21.08 -12.90
N GLY A 436 17.24 -21.72 -14.04
CA GLY A 436 17.84 -22.97 -14.44
C GLY A 436 17.21 -24.16 -13.70
N TRP A 437 15.90 -24.29 -13.82
CA TRP A 437 15.05 -25.20 -13.04
C TRP A 437 15.57 -26.63 -13.01
N ASP A 438 15.81 -27.26 -14.20
CA ASP A 438 16.25 -28.66 -14.30
C ASP A 438 17.60 -28.92 -13.63
N ASP A 439 18.48 -27.92 -13.64
CA ASP A 439 19.79 -28.02 -12.96
C ASP A 439 19.62 -27.92 -11.43
N TRP A 440 18.69 -27.08 -10.96
CA TRP A 440 18.42 -26.99 -9.54
C TRP A 440 17.70 -28.22 -8.99
N GLU A 441 16.80 -28.86 -9.74
CA GLU A 441 16.20 -30.14 -9.33
C GLU A 441 17.29 -31.21 -9.12
N LYS A 442 18.27 -31.31 -10.03
CA LYS A 442 19.40 -32.24 -9.88
C LYS A 442 20.27 -31.91 -8.67
N LYS A 443 20.66 -30.65 -8.52
CA LYS A 443 21.46 -30.19 -7.36
C LYS A 443 20.72 -30.41 -6.03
N GLN A 444 19.41 -30.19 -5.99
CA GLN A 444 18.60 -30.48 -4.82
C GLN A 444 18.61 -31.98 -4.48
N ALA A 445 18.41 -32.82 -5.49
CA ALA A 445 18.44 -34.27 -5.29
C ALA A 445 19.80 -34.75 -4.75
N GLU A 446 20.92 -34.23 -5.28
CA GLU A 446 22.27 -34.50 -4.80
C GLU A 446 22.44 -33.99 -3.36
N ALA A 447 22.07 -32.75 -3.07
CA ALA A 447 22.15 -32.15 -1.74
C ALA A 447 21.38 -32.98 -0.69
N ARG A 448 20.17 -33.43 -1.04
CA ARG A 448 19.37 -34.31 -0.16
C ARG A 448 20.04 -35.65 0.13
N GLN A 449 20.76 -36.25 -0.85
CA GLN A 449 21.55 -37.47 -0.61
C GLN A 449 22.73 -37.22 0.36
N GLU A 450 23.27 -36.01 0.36
CA GLU A 450 24.28 -35.55 1.32
C GLU A 450 23.67 -35.16 2.68
N GLY A 451 22.36 -35.22 2.82
CA GLY A 451 21.62 -34.86 4.01
C GLY A 451 21.49 -33.34 4.21
N ARG A 452 21.72 -32.55 3.17
CA ARG A 452 21.50 -31.07 3.20
C ARG A 452 20.03 -30.76 3.00
N MET A 453 19.57 -29.68 3.64
CA MET A 453 18.19 -29.25 3.60
C MET A 453 18.02 -28.12 2.56
N VAL A 454 17.92 -28.53 1.29
CA VAL A 454 17.72 -27.61 0.16
C VAL A 454 16.31 -27.71 -0.38
N GLY A 455 15.62 -26.57 -0.51
CA GLY A 455 14.27 -26.50 -1.03
C GLY A 455 14.10 -25.50 -2.16
N ILE A 456 13.16 -25.80 -3.05
CA ILE A 456 12.72 -24.96 -4.16
C ILE A 456 11.31 -24.48 -3.89
N GLY A 457 11.08 -23.18 -3.90
CA GLY A 457 9.76 -22.59 -3.70
C GLY A 457 9.32 -21.76 -4.89
N ILE A 458 8.03 -21.83 -5.19
CA ILE A 458 7.34 -21.02 -6.20
C ILE A 458 6.30 -20.18 -5.47
N GLY A 459 6.18 -18.92 -5.83
CA GLY A 459 5.12 -18.06 -5.31
C GLY A 459 4.61 -17.11 -6.38
N THR A 460 3.30 -17.01 -6.53
CA THR A 460 2.65 -16.11 -7.47
C THR A 460 1.77 -15.11 -6.74
N THR A 461 1.78 -13.85 -7.16
CA THR A 461 0.97 -12.80 -6.54
C THR A 461 0.23 -11.95 -7.58
N LEU A 462 -0.87 -11.34 -7.12
CA LEU A 462 -1.58 -10.29 -7.85
C LEU A 462 -1.49 -8.97 -7.10
N ASP A 463 -1.19 -7.89 -7.81
CA ASP A 463 -1.34 -6.53 -7.35
C ASP A 463 -2.59 -5.90 -7.97
N SER A 464 -3.63 -5.72 -7.16
CA SER A 464 -4.87 -5.11 -7.60
C SER A 464 -4.76 -3.59 -7.57
N GLY A 465 -4.72 -2.96 -8.75
CA GLY A 465 -4.52 -1.53 -8.94
C GLY A 465 -5.82 -0.73 -9.10
N THR A 466 -5.86 0.46 -8.50
CA THR A 466 -7.00 1.39 -8.57
C THR A 466 -8.26 0.86 -7.87
N ASN A 467 -8.33 1.04 -6.55
CA ASN A 467 -9.45 0.58 -5.72
C ASN A 467 -10.77 1.25 -6.07
N ASN A 468 -11.86 0.46 -6.07
CA ASN A 468 -13.22 0.96 -6.03
C ASN A 468 -13.64 1.24 -4.58
N PHE A 469 -13.70 2.49 -4.17
CA PHE A 469 -14.10 2.85 -2.79
C PHE A 469 -15.56 2.48 -2.46
N GLY A 470 -16.39 2.17 -3.46
CA GLY A 470 -17.72 1.59 -3.23
C GLY A 470 -17.69 0.26 -2.47
N GLN A 471 -16.55 -0.43 -2.43
CA GLN A 471 -16.36 -1.64 -1.63
C GLN A 471 -16.54 -1.39 -0.11
N SER A 472 -16.30 -0.17 0.39
CA SER A 472 -16.54 0.18 1.79
C SER A 472 -18.00 -0.02 2.20
N GLN A 473 -18.93 0.08 1.26
CA GLN A 473 -20.35 -0.12 1.52
C GLN A 473 -20.73 -1.57 1.80
N ILE A 474 -19.84 -2.54 1.52
CA ILE A 474 -20.02 -3.94 1.91
C ILE A 474 -19.98 -4.09 3.45
N ILE A 475 -19.13 -3.32 4.11
CA ILE A 475 -18.97 -3.34 5.57
C ILE A 475 -19.79 -2.25 6.26
N ASN A 476 -19.95 -1.11 5.61
CA ASN A 476 -20.75 0.01 6.08
C ASN A 476 -21.64 0.55 4.95
N PRO A 477 -22.92 0.13 4.88
CA PRO A 477 -23.84 0.57 3.81
C PRO A 477 -24.05 2.08 3.72
N TYR A 478 -23.71 2.81 4.78
CA TYR A 478 -23.82 4.28 4.85
C TYR A 478 -22.53 5.01 4.47
N ALA A 479 -21.44 4.28 4.17
CA ALA A 479 -20.20 4.88 3.74
C ALA A 479 -20.43 5.75 2.48
N PRO A 480 -20.03 7.03 2.49
CA PRO A 480 -20.32 7.96 1.39
C PRO A 480 -19.39 7.78 0.19
N PHE A 481 -18.47 6.83 0.26
CA PHE A 481 -17.41 6.64 -0.73
C PHE A 481 -17.86 5.71 -1.85
N SER A 482 -17.50 6.07 -3.10
CA SER A 482 -17.68 5.20 -4.27
C SER A 482 -16.75 5.63 -5.40
N GLY A 483 -16.42 4.65 -6.26
CA GLY A 483 -15.58 4.91 -7.42
C GLY A 483 -14.11 5.21 -7.07
N ASN A 484 -13.41 5.82 -8.00
CA ASN A 484 -12.07 6.39 -7.85
C ASN A 484 -11.82 7.44 -8.94
N SER A 485 -11.04 8.46 -8.64
CA SER A 485 -10.68 9.50 -9.60
C SER A 485 -9.32 10.11 -9.29
N GLN A 486 -8.65 10.60 -10.33
CA GLN A 486 -7.40 11.35 -10.18
C GLN A 486 -7.41 12.57 -11.09
N GLY A 487 -6.87 13.68 -10.62
CA GLY A 487 -6.79 14.93 -11.36
C GLY A 487 -5.38 15.26 -11.82
N ALA A 488 -5.28 15.89 -12.99
CA ALA A 488 -4.05 16.50 -13.47
C ALA A 488 -4.36 17.83 -14.18
N ASN A 489 -3.34 18.67 -14.25
CA ASN A 489 -3.36 19.91 -15.01
C ASN A 489 -2.12 19.96 -15.90
N CYS A 490 -2.28 20.26 -17.18
CA CYS A 490 -1.17 20.51 -18.08
C CYS A 490 -1.34 21.92 -18.68
N LYS A 491 -0.30 22.73 -18.60
CA LYS A 491 -0.34 24.11 -19.09
C LYS A 491 0.91 24.47 -19.88
N LEU A 492 0.73 25.35 -20.80
CA LEU A 492 1.80 26.17 -21.35
C LEU A 492 1.78 27.50 -20.58
N ASP A 493 2.84 27.80 -19.85
CA ASP A 493 2.92 29.04 -19.08
C ASP A 493 3.23 30.25 -19.97
N ILE A 494 3.25 31.45 -19.39
CA ILE A 494 3.47 32.71 -20.13
C ILE A 494 4.86 32.81 -20.81
N TYR A 495 5.79 31.95 -20.41
CA TYR A 495 7.14 31.88 -20.99
C TYR A 495 7.29 30.75 -22.02
N GLY A 496 6.22 30.00 -22.29
CA GLY A 496 6.24 28.86 -23.20
C GLY A 496 6.77 27.56 -22.58
N GLU A 497 6.86 27.49 -21.26
CA GLU A 497 7.25 26.27 -20.55
C GLU A 497 6.04 25.32 -20.39
N VAL A 498 6.24 24.04 -20.71
CA VAL A 498 5.23 23.02 -20.47
C VAL A 498 5.31 22.56 -19.00
N VAL A 499 4.25 22.84 -18.25
CA VAL A 499 4.16 22.47 -16.84
C VAL A 499 3.00 21.51 -16.63
N VAL A 500 3.27 20.32 -16.08
CA VAL A 500 2.23 19.38 -15.66
C VAL A 500 2.20 19.27 -14.13
N ALA A 501 1.01 19.30 -13.56
CA ALA A 501 0.78 19.07 -12.14
C ALA A 501 -0.19 17.91 -11.95
N VAL A 502 0.09 17.04 -10.98
CA VAL A 502 -0.75 15.89 -10.62
C VAL A 502 -0.89 15.78 -9.11
N GLY A 503 -2.11 15.47 -8.64
CA GLY A 503 -2.44 15.43 -7.21
C GLY A 503 -2.00 14.15 -6.50
N SER A 504 -0.81 13.59 -6.87
CA SER A 504 -0.24 12.40 -6.23
C SER A 504 0.85 12.79 -5.23
N CYS A 505 1.08 11.91 -4.24
CA CYS A 505 2.13 12.05 -3.23
C CYS A 505 3.22 11.00 -3.50
N PRO A 506 4.22 11.26 -4.35
CA PRO A 506 5.27 10.28 -4.65
C PRO A 506 6.11 9.97 -3.43
N GLN A 507 6.56 8.73 -3.34
CA GLN A 507 7.31 8.18 -2.20
C GLN A 507 8.60 7.50 -2.70
N GLY A 508 9.13 7.97 -3.85
CA GLY A 508 10.33 7.45 -4.51
C GLY A 508 10.08 6.62 -5.78
N GLN A 509 8.82 6.42 -6.22
CA GLN A 509 8.47 5.57 -7.36
C GLN A 509 8.39 6.28 -8.72
N GLY A 510 9.01 7.46 -8.89
CA GLY A 510 9.27 8.07 -10.20
C GLY A 510 8.07 8.75 -10.88
N HIS A 511 7.16 9.36 -10.13
CA HIS A 511 5.98 10.01 -10.69
C HIS A 511 6.31 11.22 -11.58
N GLU A 512 7.38 11.96 -11.27
CA GLU A 512 7.82 13.10 -12.10
C GLU A 512 8.30 12.61 -13.47
N THR A 513 9.15 11.60 -13.47
CA THR A 513 9.71 11.00 -14.69
C THR A 513 8.63 10.42 -15.58
N THR A 514 7.76 9.57 -15.04
CA THR A 514 6.71 8.91 -15.83
C THR A 514 5.66 9.89 -16.33
N SER A 515 5.34 10.94 -15.58
CA SER A 515 4.46 12.01 -16.06
C SER A 515 5.09 12.80 -17.22
N ALA A 516 6.40 13.09 -17.13
CA ALA A 516 7.11 13.77 -18.21
C ALA A 516 7.15 12.92 -19.49
N GLN A 517 7.37 11.59 -19.39
CA GLN A 517 7.34 10.68 -20.54
C GLN A 517 5.98 10.70 -21.25
N VAL A 518 4.89 10.69 -20.49
CA VAL A 518 3.53 10.73 -21.04
C VAL A 518 3.24 12.03 -21.77
N VAL A 519 3.59 13.18 -21.19
CA VAL A 519 3.37 14.49 -21.82
C VAL A 519 4.28 14.66 -23.03
N ALA A 520 5.51 14.16 -22.96
CA ALA A 520 6.48 14.18 -24.04
C ALA A 520 5.98 13.44 -25.29
N ASP A 521 5.37 12.28 -25.14
CA ASP A 521 4.74 11.54 -26.26
C ASP A 521 3.56 12.30 -26.86
N VAL A 522 2.72 12.92 -26.02
CA VAL A 522 1.56 13.69 -26.48
C VAL A 522 2.01 14.91 -27.30
N LEU A 523 3.00 15.65 -26.84
CA LEU A 523 3.46 16.90 -27.45
C LEU A 523 4.65 16.72 -28.43
N ASN A 524 5.15 15.51 -28.59
CA ASN A 524 6.31 15.15 -29.39
C ASN A 524 7.55 16.02 -29.09
N ILE A 525 7.89 16.15 -27.80
CA ILE A 525 9.04 16.90 -27.30
C ILE A 525 9.86 16.05 -26.34
N HIS A 526 11.07 16.49 -25.98
CA HIS A 526 11.89 15.75 -25.02
C HIS A 526 11.34 15.88 -23.60
N PRO A 527 11.35 14.81 -22.75
CA PRO A 527 10.88 14.86 -21.36
C PRO A 527 11.55 15.91 -20.48
N ASP A 528 12.81 16.28 -20.78
CA ASP A 528 13.53 17.31 -20.03
C ASP A 528 12.97 18.72 -20.23
N LEU A 529 12.22 18.95 -21.31
CA LEU A 529 11.53 20.20 -21.59
C LEU A 529 10.19 20.35 -20.84
N ILE A 530 9.87 19.41 -19.95
CA ILE A 530 8.62 19.36 -19.21
C ILE A 530 8.91 19.49 -17.72
N THR A 531 8.37 20.52 -17.09
CA THR A 531 8.38 20.66 -15.64
C THR A 531 7.21 19.90 -15.04
N VAL A 532 7.50 18.98 -14.12
CA VAL A 532 6.48 18.21 -13.40
C VAL A 532 6.38 18.67 -11.96
N ARG A 533 5.16 18.86 -11.49
CA ARG A 533 4.85 19.21 -10.10
C ARG A 533 3.96 18.13 -9.49
N THR A 534 4.52 17.39 -8.58
CA THR A 534 3.83 16.39 -7.75
C THR A 534 3.55 16.96 -6.35
N GLY A 535 2.96 16.16 -5.51
CA GLY A 535 2.56 16.54 -4.15
C GLY A 535 1.12 17.06 -4.09
N PHE A 536 0.47 16.77 -2.99
CA PHE A 536 -0.86 17.26 -2.69
C PHE A 536 -0.80 18.71 -2.22
N ASP A 537 -1.71 19.54 -2.73
CA ASP A 537 -1.83 20.92 -2.31
C ASP A 537 -3.27 21.37 -2.54
N THR A 538 -3.98 21.67 -1.47
CA THR A 538 -5.39 22.08 -1.53
C THR A 538 -5.62 23.40 -2.29
N GLU A 539 -4.60 24.22 -2.46
CA GLU A 539 -4.67 25.47 -3.21
C GLU A 539 -4.45 25.26 -4.72
N ARG A 540 -3.81 24.17 -5.11
CA ARG A 540 -3.67 23.80 -6.53
C ARG A 540 -4.92 23.05 -6.97
N ASN A 541 -5.63 23.57 -7.94
CA ASN A 541 -6.87 22.98 -8.43
C ASN A 541 -6.66 21.71 -9.29
N VAL A 542 -5.85 20.76 -8.81
CA VAL A 542 -5.55 19.49 -9.51
C VAL A 542 -6.06 18.26 -8.76
N HIS A 543 -6.21 18.34 -7.44
CA HIS A 543 -6.64 17.22 -6.61
C HIS A 543 -8.13 16.89 -6.75
N THR A 544 -8.48 15.67 -6.41
CA THR A 544 -9.85 15.17 -6.19
C THR A 544 -9.96 14.71 -4.75
N GLY A 545 -11.15 14.30 -4.29
CA GLY A 545 -11.33 13.68 -2.97
C GLY A 545 -10.61 12.34 -2.78
N MET A 546 -10.07 11.76 -3.87
CA MET A 546 -9.33 10.49 -3.89
C MET A 546 -7.85 10.68 -4.27
N SER A 547 -7.34 11.90 -4.24
CA SER A 547 -5.92 12.18 -4.56
C SER A 547 -4.99 11.73 -3.45
N GLY A 548 -3.90 11.08 -3.85
CA GLY A 548 -2.88 10.50 -2.98
C GLY A 548 -2.15 9.37 -3.70
N THR A 549 -1.31 8.64 -2.97
CA THR A 549 -0.58 7.48 -3.50
C THR A 549 -0.86 6.24 -2.65
N TYR A 550 -1.62 5.33 -3.18
CA TYR A 550 -2.06 4.07 -2.57
C TYR A 550 -2.51 3.08 -3.66
N ALA A 551 -2.67 1.81 -3.32
CA ALA A 551 -3.26 0.77 -4.17
C ALA A 551 -2.73 0.77 -5.61
N SER A 552 -1.45 0.93 -5.78
CA SER A 552 -0.72 0.91 -7.08
C SER A 552 -1.41 1.69 -8.21
N GLN A 553 -2.18 2.74 -7.87
CA GLN A 553 -3.10 3.40 -8.81
C GLN A 553 -2.42 4.34 -9.81
N PHE A 554 -1.19 4.83 -9.54
CA PHE A 554 -0.64 5.96 -10.30
C PHE A 554 -0.43 5.66 -11.79
N ALA A 555 0.09 4.48 -12.12
CA ALA A 555 0.31 4.05 -13.51
C ALA A 555 -0.99 4.02 -14.33
N VAL A 556 -2.12 3.78 -13.68
CA VAL A 556 -3.45 3.72 -14.31
C VAL A 556 -4.16 5.07 -14.21
N SER A 557 -4.55 5.47 -13.00
CA SER A 557 -5.39 6.65 -12.79
C SER A 557 -4.62 7.97 -12.93
N GLY A 558 -3.41 8.06 -12.36
CA GLY A 558 -2.57 9.25 -12.38
C GLY A 558 -2.08 9.58 -13.80
N LEU A 559 -1.48 8.60 -14.46
CA LEU A 559 -0.95 8.82 -15.82
C LEU A 559 -2.07 8.96 -16.86
N SER A 560 -3.24 8.34 -16.68
CA SER A 560 -4.40 8.61 -17.53
C SER A 560 -4.94 10.04 -17.35
N ALA A 561 -4.89 10.57 -16.12
CA ALA A 561 -5.24 11.99 -15.89
C ALA A 561 -4.22 12.93 -16.53
N VAL A 562 -2.92 12.64 -16.41
CA VAL A 562 -1.84 13.39 -17.06
C VAL A 562 -2.00 13.38 -18.58
N HIS A 563 -2.21 12.20 -19.17
CA HIS A 563 -2.45 12.05 -20.61
C HIS A 563 -3.66 12.89 -21.07
N GLY A 564 -4.80 12.77 -20.37
CA GLY A 564 -6.00 13.53 -20.73
C GLY A 564 -5.83 15.04 -20.62
N ALA A 565 -5.05 15.53 -19.64
CA ALA A 565 -4.73 16.96 -19.50
C ALA A 565 -3.80 17.44 -20.62
N ALA A 566 -2.80 16.64 -20.99
CA ALA A 566 -1.89 16.94 -22.08
C ALA A 566 -2.60 16.94 -23.44
N GLN A 567 -3.52 16.00 -23.68
CA GLN A 567 -4.33 15.96 -24.91
C GLN A 567 -5.24 17.19 -25.03
N LYS A 568 -5.85 17.65 -23.94
CA LYS A 568 -6.62 18.90 -23.94
C LYS A 568 -5.73 20.08 -24.29
N LEU A 569 -4.55 20.18 -23.68
CA LEU A 569 -3.60 21.26 -23.99
C LEU A 569 -3.19 21.21 -25.47
N LYS A 570 -2.86 20.04 -25.99
CA LYS A 570 -2.53 19.85 -27.42
C LYS A 570 -3.64 20.33 -28.35
N THR A 571 -4.90 20.07 -28.01
CA THR A 571 -6.07 20.52 -28.78
C THR A 571 -6.15 22.04 -28.78
N GLU A 572 -6.01 22.71 -27.65
CA GLU A 572 -6.05 24.17 -27.57
C GLU A 572 -4.85 24.83 -28.34
N MET A 573 -3.66 24.22 -28.20
CA MET A 573 -2.48 24.66 -28.93
C MET A 573 -2.66 24.50 -30.45
N LYS A 574 -3.31 23.43 -30.91
CA LYS A 574 -3.63 23.23 -32.34
C LYS A 574 -4.60 24.29 -32.87
N ARG A 575 -5.68 24.58 -32.13
CA ARG A 575 -6.65 25.62 -32.51
C ARG A 575 -5.96 26.96 -32.71
N LEU A 576 -5.11 27.36 -31.78
CA LEU A 576 -4.38 28.59 -31.80
C LEU A 576 -3.31 28.63 -32.92
N ALA A 577 -2.55 27.54 -33.08
CA ALA A 577 -1.51 27.47 -34.10
C ALA A 577 -2.10 27.43 -35.52
N ALA A 578 -3.23 26.78 -35.76
CA ALA A 578 -3.92 26.78 -37.05
C ALA A 578 -4.32 28.17 -37.48
N PHE A 579 -4.87 28.97 -36.57
CA PHE A 579 -5.16 30.40 -36.82
C PHE A 579 -3.88 31.18 -37.10
N THR A 580 -2.85 31.08 -36.27
CA THR A 580 -1.64 31.86 -36.36
C THR A 580 -0.82 31.55 -37.62
N LEU A 581 -0.82 30.31 -38.06
CA LEU A 581 -0.08 29.83 -39.24
C LEU A 581 -0.94 29.81 -40.51
N GLU A 582 -2.19 30.25 -40.41
CA GLU A 582 -3.16 30.29 -41.51
C GLU A 582 -3.32 28.92 -42.19
N THR A 583 -3.49 27.85 -41.40
CA THR A 583 -3.58 26.49 -41.89
C THR A 583 -4.66 25.69 -41.13
N LYS A 584 -4.89 24.40 -41.48
CA LYS A 584 -5.81 23.52 -40.80
C LYS A 584 -5.11 22.78 -39.64
N GLU A 585 -5.84 22.40 -38.62
CA GLU A 585 -5.30 21.66 -37.49
C GLU A 585 -4.62 20.33 -37.88
N ASP A 586 -5.11 19.64 -38.93
CA ASP A 586 -4.52 18.39 -39.43
C ASP A 586 -3.19 18.57 -40.18
N ASP A 587 -2.90 19.78 -40.60
CA ASP A 587 -1.63 20.13 -41.22
C ASP A 587 -0.51 20.40 -40.21
N LEU A 588 -0.83 20.46 -38.93
CA LEU A 588 0.10 20.80 -37.87
C LEU A 588 0.89 19.60 -37.36
N GLU A 589 2.18 19.83 -37.13
CA GLU A 589 3.11 18.89 -36.51
C GLU A 589 3.81 19.52 -35.31
N PHE A 590 3.83 18.78 -34.20
CA PHE A 590 4.53 19.19 -32.98
C PHE A 590 5.96 18.65 -33.00
N GLY A 591 6.91 19.45 -32.57
CA GLY A 591 8.32 19.07 -32.54
C GLY A 591 9.20 20.06 -31.82
N VAL A 592 10.51 19.95 -32.07
CA VAL A 592 11.54 20.83 -31.53
C VAL A 592 12.30 21.47 -32.69
N GLY A 593 12.23 22.78 -32.76
CA GLY A 593 12.98 23.58 -33.74
C GLY A 593 14.24 24.20 -33.16
N GLN A 594 14.83 25.17 -33.91
CA GLN A 594 16.08 25.82 -33.46
C GLN A 594 15.90 26.65 -32.18
N GLN A 595 14.71 27.17 -31.93
CA GLN A 595 14.41 28.01 -30.77
C GLN A 595 13.60 27.26 -29.69
N GLY A 596 13.65 25.92 -29.64
CA GLY A 596 12.92 25.08 -28.69
C GLY A 596 11.66 24.45 -29.25
N PRO A 597 10.71 24.02 -28.39
CA PRO A 597 9.46 23.41 -28.84
C PRO A 597 8.67 24.33 -29.78
N GLU A 598 8.16 23.76 -30.91
CA GLU A 598 7.39 24.48 -31.88
C GLU A 598 6.26 23.64 -32.47
N ILE A 599 5.31 24.32 -33.11
CA ILE A 599 4.31 23.72 -33.99
C ILE A 599 4.54 24.23 -35.39
N LYS A 600 4.62 23.30 -36.35
CA LYS A 600 4.93 23.59 -37.75
C LYS A 600 3.77 23.17 -38.65
N ALA A 601 3.44 24.03 -39.62
CA ALA A 601 2.54 23.69 -40.73
C ALA A 601 3.31 22.86 -41.75
N LYS A 602 2.94 21.61 -41.99
CA LYS A 602 3.60 20.71 -42.96
C LYS A 602 3.55 21.24 -44.39
N SER A 603 2.42 21.83 -44.78
CA SER A 603 2.19 22.34 -46.16
C SER A 603 3.01 23.59 -46.51
N THR A 604 3.25 24.49 -45.55
CA THR A 604 3.91 25.79 -45.79
C THR A 604 5.31 25.87 -45.20
N GLY A 605 5.64 24.98 -44.25
CA GLY A 605 6.89 25.05 -43.50
C GLY A 605 6.96 26.17 -42.45
N LYS A 606 5.93 27.02 -42.33
CA LYS A 606 5.84 28.05 -41.29
C LYS A 606 5.73 27.37 -39.92
N SER A 607 6.37 27.93 -38.88
CA SER A 607 6.27 27.42 -37.52
C SER A 607 6.05 28.55 -36.51
N ILE A 608 5.53 28.17 -35.34
CA ILE A 608 5.43 29.02 -34.16
C ILE A 608 5.94 28.26 -32.96
N ASN A 609 6.86 28.84 -32.20
CA ASN A 609 7.35 28.24 -30.99
C ASN A 609 6.35 28.42 -29.82
N TYR A 610 6.51 27.65 -28.74
CA TYR A 610 5.59 27.63 -27.60
C TYR A 610 5.52 28.97 -26.87
N TRP A 611 6.63 29.72 -26.84
CA TRP A 611 6.61 31.10 -26.32
C TRP A 611 5.72 32.02 -27.16
N GLY A 612 5.80 31.93 -28.50
CA GLY A 612 4.95 32.71 -29.41
C GLY A 612 3.46 32.42 -29.19
N LEU A 613 3.08 31.14 -29.02
CA LEU A 613 1.70 30.76 -28.68
C LEU A 613 1.25 31.33 -27.34
N ALA A 614 2.08 31.19 -26.30
CA ALA A 614 1.79 31.73 -24.98
C ALA A 614 1.65 33.24 -24.97
N ASN A 615 2.50 33.94 -25.76
CA ASN A 615 2.46 35.38 -25.92
C ASN A 615 1.15 35.89 -26.57
N ILE A 616 0.64 35.21 -27.58
CA ILE A 616 -0.63 35.56 -28.23
C ILE A 616 -1.77 35.55 -27.23
N VAL A 617 -1.89 34.50 -26.44
CA VAL A 617 -3.02 34.33 -25.48
C VAL A 617 -2.90 35.27 -24.28
N ASN A 618 -1.68 35.47 -23.76
CA ASN A 618 -1.50 36.15 -22.47
C ASN A 618 -1.10 37.63 -22.58
N VAL A 619 -0.52 38.05 -23.70
CA VAL A 619 0.05 39.40 -23.87
C VAL A 619 -0.56 40.13 -25.05
N ASN A 620 -0.76 39.44 -26.18
CA ASN A 620 -1.22 40.05 -27.42
C ASN A 620 -2.60 39.53 -27.84
N SER A 621 -3.53 39.41 -26.91
CA SER A 621 -4.84 38.79 -27.14
C SER A 621 -5.75 39.58 -28.10
N ALA A 622 -5.47 40.83 -28.36
CA ALA A 622 -6.24 41.65 -29.29
C ALA A 622 -6.16 41.17 -30.76
N VAL A 623 -5.20 40.32 -31.12
CA VAL A 623 -5.09 39.72 -32.47
C VAL A 623 -6.00 38.49 -32.63
N LEU A 624 -6.56 37.95 -31.53
CA LEU A 624 -7.44 36.78 -31.55
C LEU A 624 -8.81 37.15 -32.13
N PRO A 625 -9.38 36.34 -33.02
CA PRO A 625 -10.77 36.45 -33.40
C PRO A 625 -11.68 35.95 -32.28
N THR A 626 -12.94 36.37 -32.30
CA THR A 626 -13.92 36.08 -31.26
C THR A 626 -14.06 34.56 -31.00
N GLU A 627 -13.92 33.74 -32.02
CA GLU A 627 -14.04 32.28 -31.98
C GLU A 627 -12.91 31.61 -31.18
N LEU A 628 -11.84 32.34 -30.85
CA LEU A 628 -10.70 31.86 -30.05
C LEU A 628 -10.59 32.52 -28.68
N TYR A 629 -11.57 33.33 -28.27
CA TYR A 629 -11.57 33.94 -26.93
C TYR A 629 -11.69 32.95 -25.79
N ASP A 630 -12.21 31.74 -26.07
CA ASP A 630 -12.32 30.63 -25.11
C ASP A 630 -11.05 29.76 -25.01
N VAL A 631 -10.05 29.99 -25.86
CA VAL A 631 -8.81 29.21 -25.85
C VAL A 631 -8.09 29.40 -24.52
N THR A 632 -7.77 28.29 -23.90
CA THR A 632 -6.99 28.24 -22.67
C THR A 632 -5.77 27.34 -22.83
N LEU A 633 -4.62 27.87 -22.42
CA LEU A 633 -3.37 27.08 -22.34
C LEU A 633 -3.15 26.51 -20.94
N ASN A 634 -4.21 26.38 -20.14
CA ASN A 634 -4.21 25.84 -18.79
C ASN A 634 -5.35 24.79 -18.63
N CYS A 635 -5.05 23.54 -18.92
CA CYS A 635 -6.01 22.48 -19.14
C CYS A 635 -6.04 21.48 -17.98
N ARG A 636 -7.16 21.48 -17.24
CA ARG A 636 -7.43 20.46 -16.21
C ARG A 636 -8.19 19.27 -16.81
N TYR A 637 -7.82 18.07 -16.38
CA TYR A 637 -8.55 16.83 -16.64
C TYR A 637 -8.70 15.99 -15.37
N VAL A 638 -9.87 15.40 -15.19
CA VAL A 638 -10.14 14.43 -14.12
C VAL A 638 -10.47 13.10 -14.80
N TRP A 639 -9.58 12.16 -14.61
CA TRP A 639 -9.85 10.77 -14.98
C TRP A 639 -10.72 10.11 -13.90
N ARG A 640 -11.67 9.29 -14.32
CA ARG A 640 -12.57 8.53 -13.43
C ARG A 640 -12.59 7.08 -13.84
N ALA A 641 -12.41 6.19 -12.87
CA ALA A 641 -12.57 4.77 -13.09
C ALA A 641 -14.04 4.42 -13.39
N PRO A 642 -14.31 3.49 -14.33
CA PRO A 642 -15.67 3.11 -14.72
C PRO A 642 -16.30 2.14 -13.72
N PHE A 643 -16.25 2.46 -12.44
CA PHE A 643 -16.77 1.62 -11.38
C PHE A 643 -18.27 1.78 -11.16
N LYS A 644 -18.89 0.69 -10.68
CA LYS A 644 -20.20 0.69 -10.03
C LYS A 644 -20.02 0.31 -8.56
N VAL A 645 -20.95 0.70 -7.71
CA VAL A 645 -21.01 0.22 -6.32
C VAL A 645 -21.31 -1.27 -6.35
N PRO A 646 -20.54 -2.11 -5.62
CA PRO A 646 -20.84 -3.55 -5.56
C PRO A 646 -22.16 -3.82 -4.84
N ASP A 647 -22.76 -4.97 -5.11
CA ASP A 647 -23.91 -5.44 -4.33
C ASP A 647 -23.46 -5.75 -2.90
N THR A 648 -24.00 -5.04 -1.94
CA THR A 648 -23.57 -5.13 -0.54
C THR A 648 -24.06 -6.37 0.17
N LYS A 649 -25.15 -7.01 -0.32
CA LYS A 649 -25.72 -8.22 0.28
C LYS A 649 -24.96 -9.46 -0.18
N THR A 650 -24.78 -9.59 -1.49
CA THR A 650 -24.03 -10.71 -2.07
C THR A 650 -22.52 -10.48 -2.09
N LYS A 651 -22.08 -9.27 -1.77
CA LYS A 651 -20.68 -8.83 -1.85
C LYS A 651 -20.08 -9.04 -3.25
N TYR A 652 -20.91 -8.84 -4.29
CA TYR A 652 -20.59 -9.11 -5.68
C TYR A 652 -20.35 -7.82 -6.46
N GLY A 653 -19.22 -7.75 -7.15
CA GLY A 653 -18.89 -6.62 -8.04
C GLY A 653 -17.39 -6.41 -8.25
N SER A 654 -17.05 -5.51 -9.17
CA SER A 654 -15.66 -5.16 -9.43
C SER A 654 -15.14 -4.23 -8.34
N LEU A 655 -14.18 -4.70 -7.55
CA LEU A 655 -13.61 -3.99 -6.39
C LEU A 655 -12.32 -3.25 -6.73
N THR A 656 -11.72 -3.56 -7.86
CA THR A 656 -10.51 -2.92 -8.39
C THR A 656 -10.52 -2.98 -9.92
N LEU A 657 -9.60 -2.26 -10.57
CA LEU A 657 -9.66 -2.07 -12.02
C LEU A 657 -8.64 -2.90 -12.80
N THR A 658 -7.40 -3.01 -12.31
CA THR A 658 -6.29 -3.67 -13.00
C THR A 658 -5.61 -4.69 -12.11
N TYR A 659 -4.98 -5.70 -12.72
CA TYR A 659 -4.29 -6.78 -12.02
C TYR A 659 -2.91 -7.00 -12.63
N ALA A 660 -1.89 -6.42 -12.01
CA ALA A 660 -0.51 -6.80 -12.27
C ALA A 660 -0.19 -8.12 -11.55
N SER A 661 0.77 -8.87 -12.04
CA SER A 661 1.18 -10.13 -11.43
C SER A 661 2.68 -10.22 -11.28
N GLN A 662 3.14 -10.97 -10.28
CA GLN A 662 4.53 -11.36 -10.13
C GLN A 662 4.61 -12.84 -9.79
N LEU A 663 5.63 -13.53 -10.33
CA LEU A 663 5.95 -14.91 -10.02
C LEU A 663 7.41 -14.98 -9.64
N HIS A 664 7.68 -15.55 -8.47
CA HIS A 664 9.00 -15.68 -7.92
C HIS A 664 9.37 -17.15 -7.73
N ILE A 665 10.66 -17.46 -7.86
CA ILE A 665 11.24 -18.75 -7.47
C ILE A 665 12.43 -18.49 -6.57
N ALA A 666 12.50 -19.17 -5.44
CA ALA A 666 13.61 -19.14 -4.50
C ALA A 666 14.20 -20.53 -4.30
N ILE A 667 15.52 -20.58 -4.23
CA ILE A 667 16.27 -21.74 -3.79
C ILE A 667 16.85 -21.44 -2.42
N ILE A 668 16.48 -22.23 -1.41
CA ILE A 668 16.89 -21.99 -0.02
C ILE A 668 17.59 -23.23 0.53
N GLU A 669 18.66 -23.02 1.25
CA GLU A 669 19.30 -24.03 2.08
C GLU A 669 19.13 -23.62 3.55
N VAL A 670 18.69 -24.57 4.39
CA VAL A 670 18.66 -24.40 5.84
C VAL A 670 19.90 -25.08 6.42
N ASP A 671 20.71 -24.32 7.14
CA ASP A 671 21.91 -24.84 7.80
C ASP A 671 21.52 -25.84 8.92
N ARG A 672 22.16 -26.99 8.95
CA ARG A 672 21.80 -28.11 9.87
C ARG A 672 22.13 -27.87 11.32
N GLU A 673 23.09 -27.00 11.60
CA GLU A 673 23.59 -26.73 12.96
C GLU A 673 22.96 -25.49 13.55
N THR A 674 22.78 -24.44 12.72
CA THR A 674 22.29 -23.15 13.15
C THR A 674 20.84 -22.88 12.80
N PHE A 675 20.25 -23.70 11.92
CA PHE A 675 18.90 -23.55 11.36
C PHE A 675 18.66 -22.24 10.59
N VAL A 676 19.74 -21.52 10.27
CA VAL A 676 19.67 -20.26 9.52
C VAL A 676 19.33 -20.56 8.06
N PRO A 677 18.21 -20.01 7.54
CA PRO A 677 17.89 -20.13 6.13
C PRO A 677 18.78 -19.20 5.28
N LYS A 678 19.34 -19.74 4.19
CA LYS A 678 20.16 -19.00 3.24
C LYS A 678 19.57 -19.10 1.84
N ILE A 679 19.28 -17.99 1.21
CA ILE A 679 18.82 -17.93 -0.17
C ILE A 679 20.04 -18.15 -1.08
N LEU A 680 20.04 -19.23 -1.85
CA LEU A 680 21.13 -19.60 -2.77
C LEU A 680 20.95 -18.97 -4.14
N ASP A 681 19.69 -18.88 -4.62
CA ASP A 681 19.34 -18.30 -5.92
C ASP A 681 17.92 -17.74 -5.88
N TYR A 682 17.63 -16.72 -6.71
CA TYR A 682 16.35 -16.04 -6.69
C TYR A 682 15.98 -15.45 -8.05
N VAL A 683 14.74 -15.67 -8.47
CA VAL A 683 14.15 -15.10 -9.68
C VAL A 683 12.88 -14.35 -9.33
N ALA A 684 12.66 -13.23 -10.01
CA ALA A 684 11.40 -12.49 -10.01
C ALA A 684 10.97 -12.16 -11.45
N VAL A 685 9.78 -12.56 -11.83
CA VAL A 685 9.17 -12.25 -13.13
C VAL A 685 7.93 -11.41 -12.85
N ASP A 686 7.79 -10.25 -13.51
CA ASP A 686 6.61 -9.40 -13.38
C ASP A 686 5.81 -9.28 -14.69
N ASP A 687 4.56 -8.88 -14.56
CA ASP A 687 3.67 -8.41 -15.62
C ASP A 687 2.90 -7.19 -15.14
N CYS A 688 3.41 -6.03 -15.46
CA CYS A 688 2.75 -4.75 -15.19
C CYS A 688 2.05 -4.17 -16.43
N GLY A 689 1.72 -5.02 -17.40
CA GLY A 689 1.23 -4.58 -18.70
C GLY A 689 2.30 -3.80 -19.48
N THR A 690 1.94 -2.66 -20.05
CA THR A 690 2.91 -1.80 -20.75
C THR A 690 3.86 -1.16 -19.74
N VAL A 691 5.16 -1.39 -19.92
CA VAL A 691 6.21 -0.78 -19.12
C VAL A 691 6.38 0.70 -19.53
N ILE A 692 6.18 1.61 -18.59
CA ILE A 692 6.36 3.06 -18.82
C ILE A 692 7.85 3.45 -18.76
N ASN A 693 8.54 2.96 -17.74
CA ASN A 693 9.97 3.20 -17.55
C ASN A 693 10.61 1.95 -16.94
N PRO A 694 11.43 1.21 -17.69
CA PRO A 694 12.00 -0.06 -17.23
C PRO A 694 12.78 0.03 -15.91
N PRO A 695 13.73 0.95 -15.69
CA PRO A 695 14.43 1.10 -14.41
C PRO A 695 13.52 1.33 -13.20
N ILE A 696 12.39 2.04 -13.39
CA ILE A 696 11.43 2.28 -12.29
C ILE A 696 10.68 0.99 -11.96
N VAL A 697 10.22 0.23 -12.98
CA VAL A 697 9.54 -1.06 -12.79
C VAL A 697 10.47 -2.05 -12.08
N GLU A 698 11.70 -2.21 -12.58
CA GLU A 698 12.70 -3.09 -11.98
C GLU A 698 13.01 -2.71 -10.53
N GLY A 699 13.16 -1.41 -10.26
CA GLY A 699 13.35 -0.90 -8.89
C GLY A 699 12.16 -1.20 -7.95
N GLN A 700 10.92 -1.19 -8.47
CA GLN A 700 9.75 -1.59 -7.68
C GLN A 700 9.75 -3.08 -7.38
N VAL A 701 10.13 -3.95 -8.33
CA VAL A 701 10.25 -5.39 -8.13
C VAL A 701 11.31 -5.70 -7.09
N TYR A 702 12.51 -5.11 -7.20
CA TYR A 702 13.59 -5.33 -6.22
C TYR A 702 13.20 -4.85 -4.82
N GLY A 703 12.58 -3.68 -4.71
CA GLY A 703 12.11 -3.16 -3.43
C GLY A 703 10.98 -3.99 -2.80
N ALA A 704 10.09 -4.54 -3.62
CA ALA A 704 9.04 -5.45 -3.16
C ALA A 704 9.62 -6.80 -2.71
N THR A 705 10.59 -7.31 -3.46
CA THR A 705 11.29 -8.55 -3.13
C THR A 705 12.04 -8.42 -1.79
N ALA A 706 12.80 -7.35 -1.61
CA ALA A 706 13.49 -7.08 -0.35
C ALA A 706 12.51 -7.01 0.84
N HIS A 707 11.41 -6.26 0.68
CA HIS A 707 10.39 -6.13 1.72
C HIS A 707 9.78 -7.49 2.12
N GLY A 708 9.43 -8.33 1.14
CA GLY A 708 8.86 -9.65 1.43
C GLY A 708 9.87 -10.66 1.98
N ILE A 709 11.15 -10.60 1.59
CA ILE A 709 12.22 -11.41 2.21
C ILE A 709 12.39 -11.00 3.68
N GLY A 710 12.42 -9.68 3.96
CA GLY A 710 12.47 -9.17 5.32
C GLY A 710 11.32 -9.70 6.17
N ALA A 711 10.09 -9.58 5.67
CA ALA A 711 8.90 -10.10 6.34
C ALA A 711 8.97 -11.62 6.60
N ALA A 712 9.45 -12.40 5.64
CA ALA A 712 9.48 -13.86 5.78
C ALA A 712 10.53 -14.37 6.78
N LEU A 713 11.69 -13.68 6.91
CA LEU A 713 12.86 -14.22 7.59
C LEU A 713 13.40 -13.39 8.76
N MET A 714 13.04 -12.10 8.86
CA MET A 714 13.74 -11.17 9.76
C MET A 714 12.81 -10.29 10.58
N GLU A 715 11.77 -9.76 9.98
CA GLU A 715 10.95 -8.67 10.49
C GLU A 715 9.65 -9.18 11.11
N THR A 716 9.47 -8.99 12.43
CA THR A 716 8.22 -9.38 13.11
C THR A 716 7.94 -8.48 14.32
N CYS A 717 6.67 -8.21 14.58
CA CYS A 717 6.20 -7.51 15.78
C CYS A 717 5.83 -8.55 16.85
N VAL A 718 6.71 -8.77 17.81
CA VAL A 718 6.52 -9.73 18.89
C VAL A 718 6.00 -9.02 20.14
N TYR A 719 4.93 -9.55 20.72
CA TYR A 719 4.35 -9.08 21.97
C TYR A 719 4.48 -10.16 23.06
N ASP A 720 4.73 -9.73 24.30
CA ASP A 720 4.67 -10.63 25.46
C ASP A 720 3.22 -10.83 25.95
N ALA A 721 3.04 -11.68 26.95
CA ALA A 721 1.72 -12.00 27.50
C ALA A 721 1.02 -10.81 28.17
N VAL A 722 1.77 -9.75 28.53
CA VAL A 722 1.21 -8.52 29.11
C VAL A 722 1.10 -7.38 28.09
N GLY A 723 1.28 -7.69 26.81
CA GLY A 723 1.07 -6.78 25.68
C GLY A 723 2.22 -5.80 25.40
N ASN A 724 3.42 -6.00 26.00
CA ASN A 724 4.58 -5.22 25.65
C ASN A 724 5.17 -5.67 24.31
N MET A 725 5.48 -4.73 23.44
CA MET A 725 6.18 -5.01 22.19
C MET A 725 7.67 -5.22 22.46
N LEU A 726 8.15 -6.44 22.24
CA LEU A 726 9.55 -6.83 22.46
C LEU A 726 10.47 -6.38 21.33
N THR A 727 9.95 -6.18 20.13
CA THR A 727 10.69 -5.78 18.92
C THR A 727 10.55 -4.29 18.65
N SER A 728 10.79 -3.46 19.67
CA SER A 728 10.56 -2.02 19.65
C SER A 728 11.71 -1.18 19.09
N THR A 729 12.83 -1.80 18.75
CA THR A 729 14.01 -1.14 18.15
C THR A 729 14.46 -1.85 16.88
N PHE A 730 15.27 -1.20 16.06
CA PHE A 730 15.86 -1.85 14.88
C PHE A 730 16.83 -2.99 15.23
N SER A 731 17.38 -3.02 16.44
CA SER A 731 18.19 -4.14 16.90
C SER A 731 17.37 -5.41 17.12
N ASP A 732 16.12 -5.25 17.56
CA ASP A 732 15.22 -6.35 17.88
C ASP A 732 14.33 -6.72 16.69
N TYR A 733 13.83 -5.71 15.96
CA TYR A 733 12.99 -5.88 14.77
C TYR A 733 13.78 -6.37 13.55
N THR A 734 15.08 -6.09 13.51
CA THR A 734 16.04 -6.52 12.48
C THR A 734 15.59 -6.26 11.04
N PRO A 735 15.40 -4.98 10.61
CA PRO A 735 15.04 -4.68 9.23
C PRO A 735 16.04 -5.28 8.25
N ILE A 736 15.54 -5.75 7.10
CA ILE A 736 16.40 -6.34 6.07
C ILE A 736 17.49 -5.37 5.60
N THR A 737 18.69 -5.87 5.38
CA THR A 737 19.84 -5.11 4.88
C THR A 737 20.26 -5.58 3.49
N SER A 738 21.09 -4.80 2.81
CA SER A 738 21.68 -5.20 1.51
C SER A 738 22.48 -6.50 1.55
N MET A 739 22.93 -6.92 2.73
CA MET A 739 23.67 -8.17 2.90
C MET A 739 22.78 -9.41 2.90
N ASN A 740 21.48 -9.22 3.15
CA ASN A 740 20.49 -10.31 3.23
C ASN A 740 19.75 -10.51 1.90
N ILE A 741 19.86 -9.55 0.98
CA ILE A 741 19.15 -9.61 -0.31
C ILE A 741 19.99 -10.40 -1.30
N PRO A 742 19.44 -11.47 -1.90
CA PRO A 742 20.15 -12.22 -2.94
C PRO A 742 20.27 -11.40 -4.23
N LYS A 743 21.15 -11.84 -5.13
CA LYS A 743 21.12 -11.32 -6.51
C LYS A 743 19.84 -11.81 -7.19
N ILE A 744 18.94 -10.88 -7.47
CA ILE A 744 17.67 -11.19 -8.13
C ILE A 744 17.88 -11.27 -9.64
N LYS A 745 17.52 -12.39 -10.24
CA LYS A 745 17.39 -12.55 -11.69
C LYS A 745 16.02 -12.03 -12.09
N TYR A 746 15.97 -10.97 -12.90
CA TYR A 746 14.74 -10.31 -13.28
C TYR A 746 14.25 -10.75 -14.66
N GLY A 747 12.96 -11.01 -14.77
CA GLY A 747 12.26 -11.29 -16.02
C GLY A 747 10.97 -10.47 -16.13
N HIS A 748 10.42 -10.39 -17.34
CA HIS A 748 9.21 -9.64 -17.60
C HIS A 748 8.34 -10.32 -18.67
N THR A 749 7.03 -10.31 -18.47
CA THR A 749 6.00 -10.61 -19.46
C THR A 749 5.08 -9.42 -19.66
N THR A 750 4.34 -9.36 -20.74
CA THR A 750 3.51 -8.20 -21.05
C THR A 750 2.11 -8.62 -21.47
N THR A 751 1.13 -8.30 -20.62
CA THR A 751 -0.30 -8.41 -20.92
C THR A 751 -0.99 -7.07 -20.62
N PRO A 752 -1.15 -6.20 -21.66
CA PRO A 752 -1.65 -4.85 -21.45
C PRO A 752 -3.07 -4.81 -20.90
N SER A 753 -3.34 -3.84 -20.00
CA SER A 753 -4.68 -3.57 -19.49
C SER A 753 -5.50 -2.73 -20.47
N PRO A 754 -6.78 -3.06 -20.71
CA PRO A 754 -7.67 -2.22 -21.52
C PRO A 754 -8.14 -0.95 -20.77
N HIS A 755 -7.83 -0.81 -19.48
CA HIS A 755 -8.39 0.23 -18.61
C HIS A 755 -7.50 1.46 -18.43
N SER A 756 -6.23 1.39 -18.81
CA SER A 756 -5.32 2.54 -18.81
C SER A 756 -5.04 3.02 -20.23
N TYR A 757 -4.70 4.29 -20.39
CA TYR A 757 -4.43 4.86 -21.71
C TYR A 757 -3.25 4.19 -22.44
N SER A 758 -2.29 3.66 -21.69
CA SER A 758 -1.06 3.04 -22.19
C SER A 758 -1.07 1.51 -22.19
N GLY A 759 -2.03 0.89 -21.54
CA GLY A 759 -2.01 -0.55 -21.26
C GLY A 759 -1.22 -0.92 -19.99
N ALA A 760 -0.68 0.05 -19.24
CA ALA A 760 0.03 -0.19 -18.00
C ALA A 760 -0.92 -0.62 -16.87
N LYS A 761 -0.39 -1.42 -15.94
CA LYS A 761 -1.03 -1.82 -14.68
C LYS A 761 -0.20 -1.27 -13.51
N GLY A 762 -0.84 -1.05 -12.38
CA GLY A 762 -0.10 -0.73 -11.15
C GLY A 762 0.54 -1.98 -10.55
N MET A 763 1.80 -1.89 -10.11
CA MET A 763 2.57 -3.05 -9.66
C MET A 763 3.41 -2.77 -8.40
N GLY A 764 3.11 -1.71 -7.66
CA GLY A 764 3.90 -1.27 -6.50
C GLY A 764 3.80 -2.17 -5.26
N GLU A 765 2.83 -3.08 -5.19
CA GLU A 765 2.51 -3.87 -4.00
C GLU A 765 2.80 -5.38 -4.16
N GLY A 766 3.73 -5.75 -5.02
CA GLY A 766 4.13 -7.14 -5.27
C GLY A 766 4.91 -7.84 -4.14
N GLY A 767 5.04 -7.22 -2.96
CA GLY A 767 5.79 -7.77 -1.82
C GLY A 767 5.23 -9.06 -1.21
N ALA A 768 4.04 -9.50 -1.62
CA ALA A 768 3.46 -10.77 -1.21
C ALA A 768 4.23 -11.97 -1.79
N ALA A 769 4.65 -11.91 -3.05
CA ALA A 769 5.29 -13.04 -3.72
C ALA A 769 6.51 -13.61 -2.96
N PRO A 770 7.47 -12.82 -2.46
CA PRO A 770 8.59 -13.37 -1.71
C PRO A 770 8.19 -14.12 -0.44
N VAL A 771 7.16 -13.67 0.27
CA VAL A 771 6.73 -14.33 1.53
C VAL A 771 6.24 -15.74 1.23
N HIS A 772 5.41 -15.93 0.20
CA HIS A 772 4.96 -17.29 -0.15
C HIS A 772 6.08 -18.13 -0.74
N THR A 773 6.91 -17.55 -1.59
CA THR A 773 8.03 -18.24 -2.24
C THR A 773 9.01 -18.79 -1.22
N ILE A 774 9.31 -18.02 -0.17
CA ILE A 774 10.20 -18.43 0.92
C ILE A 774 9.52 -19.50 1.77
N SER A 775 8.24 -19.32 2.16
CA SER A 775 7.50 -20.34 2.90
C SER A 775 7.45 -21.68 2.13
N ALA A 776 7.23 -21.63 0.80
CA ALA A 776 7.24 -22.82 -0.06
C ALA A 776 8.61 -23.48 -0.10
N ALA A 777 9.69 -22.70 -0.31
CA ALA A 777 11.05 -23.23 -0.35
C ALA A 777 11.50 -23.84 1.00
N LEU A 778 11.13 -23.20 2.12
CA LEU A 778 11.39 -23.74 3.45
C LEU A 778 10.60 -25.03 3.71
N GLN A 779 9.31 -25.06 3.32
CA GLN A 779 8.52 -26.28 3.42
C GLN A 779 9.18 -27.43 2.65
N ASP A 780 9.64 -27.20 1.43
CA ASP A 780 10.29 -28.20 0.60
C ASP A 780 11.65 -28.63 1.16
N ALA A 781 12.43 -27.70 1.75
CA ALA A 781 13.70 -28.00 2.41
C ALA A 781 13.55 -28.86 3.67
N LEU A 782 12.50 -28.59 4.45
CA LEU A 782 12.30 -29.14 5.80
C LEU A 782 11.32 -30.30 5.84
N PHE A 783 10.73 -30.65 4.72
CA PHE A 783 9.69 -31.68 4.65
C PHE A 783 10.17 -33.04 5.13
N ALA A 784 11.38 -33.48 4.73
CA ALA A 784 11.97 -34.76 5.13
C ALA A 784 12.21 -34.86 6.65
N GLN A 785 12.22 -33.76 7.38
CA GLN A 785 12.33 -33.68 8.85
C GLN A 785 10.95 -33.69 9.53
N GLY A 786 9.86 -33.78 8.78
CA GLY A 786 8.49 -33.78 9.32
C GLY A 786 8.01 -32.41 9.79
N ILE A 787 8.69 -31.32 9.39
CA ILE A 787 8.30 -29.95 9.76
C ILE A 787 7.22 -29.44 8.80
N PHE A 788 6.20 -28.81 9.35
CA PHE A 788 5.15 -28.11 8.64
C PHE A 788 5.28 -26.60 8.85
N ILE A 789 5.35 -25.84 7.77
CA ILE A 789 5.39 -24.38 7.82
C ILE A 789 3.95 -23.86 7.86
N ASP A 790 3.47 -23.50 9.05
CA ASP A 790 2.13 -22.99 9.33
C ASP A 790 2.11 -21.47 9.56
N ASP A 791 3.29 -20.83 9.66
CA ASP A 791 3.46 -19.40 9.83
C ASP A 791 4.19 -18.75 8.64
N SER A 792 3.92 -17.48 8.39
CA SER A 792 4.60 -16.72 7.35
C SER A 792 5.98 -16.21 7.77
N PHE A 793 6.29 -16.16 9.07
CA PHE A 793 7.59 -15.79 9.62
C PHE A 793 8.41 -17.01 10.02
N ASN A 794 9.59 -17.16 9.43
CA ASN A 794 10.40 -18.37 9.54
C ASN A 794 11.90 -18.07 9.69
N ASN A 795 12.31 -17.53 10.82
CA ASN A 795 13.72 -17.37 11.18
C ASN A 795 14.32 -18.65 11.80
N ALA A 796 15.61 -18.63 12.10
CA ALA A 796 16.31 -19.77 12.68
C ALA A 796 15.68 -20.27 13.99
N ASP A 797 15.21 -19.36 14.84
CA ASP A 797 14.57 -19.72 16.13
C ASP A 797 13.21 -20.41 15.91
N SER A 798 12.38 -19.89 14.99
CA SER A 798 11.09 -20.53 14.67
C SER A 798 11.27 -21.92 14.06
N ILE A 799 12.24 -22.08 13.15
CA ILE A 799 12.59 -23.39 12.54
C ILE A 799 13.09 -24.35 13.63
N PHE A 800 14.00 -23.89 14.51
CA PHE A 800 14.51 -24.70 15.63
C PHE A 800 13.40 -25.15 16.58
N ARG A 801 12.48 -24.25 16.95
CA ARG A 801 11.34 -24.59 17.80
C ARG A 801 10.42 -25.60 17.15
N SER A 802 10.15 -25.44 15.85
CA SER A 802 9.36 -26.40 15.09
C SER A 802 9.98 -27.80 15.10
N LEU A 803 11.31 -27.92 14.96
CA LEU A 803 12.03 -29.21 15.06
C LEU A 803 11.91 -29.85 16.45
N ASN A 804 12.04 -29.08 17.53
CA ASN A 804 12.08 -29.61 18.88
C ASN A 804 10.70 -29.90 19.50
N HIS A 805 9.66 -29.26 19.02
CA HIS A 805 8.28 -29.52 19.46
C HIS A 805 7.62 -30.69 18.70
N HIS A 806 8.29 -31.24 17.66
CA HIS A 806 7.73 -32.22 16.74
C HIS A 806 8.22 -33.67 16.95
N GLU A 807 8.81 -34.00 18.09
CA GLU A 807 8.98 -35.41 18.49
C GLU A 807 7.61 -36.09 18.66
N GLY A 808 6.93 -36.39 17.54
CA GLY A 808 5.66 -37.06 17.54
C GLY A 808 4.65 -36.72 16.45
N GLY A 809 5.06 -36.07 15.36
CA GLY A 809 4.25 -36.02 14.13
C GLY A 809 3.12 -34.97 14.10
N GLN A 810 3.44 -33.69 14.26
CA GLN A 810 2.44 -32.61 14.16
C GLN A 810 1.86 -32.44 12.76
N LEU A 811 2.56 -32.85 11.68
CA LEU A 811 1.99 -32.77 10.32
C LEU A 811 0.66 -33.52 10.27
N ALA A 812 0.58 -34.69 10.89
CA ALA A 812 -0.63 -35.52 10.96
C ALA A 812 -1.73 -34.91 11.86
N GLN A 813 -1.41 -33.92 12.70
CA GLN A 813 -2.38 -33.22 13.56
C GLN A 813 -2.94 -31.97 12.90
N LEU A 814 -2.11 -31.24 12.12
CA LEU A 814 -2.48 -29.98 11.47
C LEU A 814 -3.12 -30.16 10.10
N VAL A 815 -2.75 -31.24 9.38
CA VAL A 815 -3.27 -31.55 8.04
C VAL A 815 -3.87 -32.94 8.04
N LYS A 816 -5.13 -33.04 7.60
CA LYS A 816 -5.83 -34.32 7.39
C LYS A 816 -6.16 -34.45 5.91
N PHE A 817 -5.83 -35.59 5.36
CA PHE A 817 -6.07 -35.92 3.96
C PHE A 817 -7.03 -37.10 3.80
N GLU A 818 -8.03 -36.91 2.96
CA GLU A 818 -9.00 -37.95 2.62
C GLU A 818 -9.00 -38.19 1.11
N LYS A 819 -8.61 -39.40 0.70
CA LYS A 819 -8.75 -39.91 -0.68
C LYS A 819 -10.08 -40.64 -0.81
N ARG A 820 -10.96 -40.15 -1.68
CA ARG A 820 -12.31 -40.72 -1.89
C ARG A 820 -12.47 -41.53 -3.18
N VAL A 821 -11.45 -41.52 -4.03
CA VAL A 821 -11.43 -42.28 -5.30
C VAL A 821 -10.62 -43.53 -5.07
N GLN A 822 -11.16 -44.72 -5.46
CA GLN A 822 -10.36 -45.93 -5.58
C GLN A 822 -9.49 -45.85 -6.84
N ASP A 823 -8.25 -46.34 -6.73
CA ASP A 823 -7.25 -46.33 -7.81
C ASP A 823 -7.75 -47.07 -9.06
#